data_a239d2090944041e5fdca0ac7e2d55d2
#
_entry.id   a239d2090944041e5fdca0ac7e2d55d2
#
_cell.length_a   1.000
_cell.length_b   1.000
_cell.length_c   1.000
_cell.angle_alpha   90.00
_cell.angle_beta   90.00
_cell.angle_gamma   90.00
#
_symmetry.space_group_name_H-M   'P 1'
#
loop_
_entity.id
_entity.type
_entity.pdbx_description
1 polymer ?
#
loop_
_entity_poly.entity_id
_entity_poly.type
_entity_poly.pdbx_seq_one_letter_code
_entity_poly.pdbx_strand_id
1 'polypeptide(L)'
;MAIPFTKLISNPATKRFTLPILVANARRYLHYSPSARRLLSVFAQVYLSDCDRVGTLPRAVSRPRVDNRGRIEIGDGLFLRGRWGRVTFQSGPDGTLIVGDNVEINYGTLISAQSRVSIGNRVMIGNCCTVADAEVPQTGDSRVGSPPEPIEIGDDVWLAVRVTVLPGTKIGAGSVITAGSVVSGTIPSGVVAGGIPARVIRTVATSAEREKAATEANGAVAFHRADGGKAAPVVAPREIVLRGNLISDFTIAVLADRLHALDEYPGLQVEVSPFGQVVQALLDVPKDASDFAVVWTQPASAIASFARLLAAEPVSEKDLLAEVDEFCRMIERGADGYRFVFVPTWTHPAYDRGLGLLDWREGGVTRALAAMNLRLMDNLAKRNNVHVLAAHRWIERAGKNACAPKPWYLGKVPFHGDVFAEAAGEIHGAIRALTGLSRKLLVLDLDDTMWGGIVGDVGWENLRLGGHDGLGESFVDFQRAVKALTRRGIVLGIVSKNEDTVAMEAIRKHPEMVLREDDFVGRRINWRDKAQNIADLVAELNLGLQSVVFIDDNPVERARVREALPEVFVPEWPEDKLLYKSALQSLRCFDVASISKEDAERTHLYASERKRDELQKQVGSIDEWLLGLGITVRAEPLAHHNRPRAAQLLNKTNQLNLSTRRLTEDELFAWAQEPNRRLWAVTVGDKFGDAGLTGIVSVETTGATVRIVDFVLSCRVMGRKVEDTLVHLAVEHARAQGSQRVVAEYLATSKNKPCLSFWQSSRFASEDDKTFAWNASEAYPLPAAIQLEWQR
;
A
#
# COMPACT_ATOMS: atom_id res chain seq x y z
N MET A 1 -3.96 51.48 -5.53
CA MET A 1 -5.40 51.73 -5.82
C MET A 1 -6.12 50.40 -5.69
N ALA A 2 -6.80 50.17 -4.61
CA ALA A 2 -7.56 48.94 -4.39
C ALA A 2 -8.97 49.12 -5.01
N ILE A 3 -9.25 48.38 -6.04
CA ILE A 3 -10.61 48.30 -6.59
C ILE A 3 -11.47 47.50 -5.62
N PRO A 4 -12.62 48.05 -5.16
CA PRO A 4 -13.48 47.32 -4.22
C PRO A 4 -13.94 45.98 -4.81
N PHE A 5 -13.76 44.91 -4.07
CA PHE A 5 -14.02 43.50 -4.45
C PHE A 5 -15.47 43.26 -4.92
N THR A 6 -16.41 44.09 -4.51
CA THR A 6 -17.82 44.08 -4.90
C THR A 6 -18.06 44.38 -6.38
N LYS A 7 -17.19 45.13 -7.05
CA LYS A 7 -17.33 45.42 -8.49
C LYS A 7 -16.80 44.32 -9.42
N LEU A 8 -15.98 43.41 -8.92
CA LEU A 8 -15.48 42.25 -9.71
C LEU A 8 -16.50 41.10 -9.78
N ILE A 9 -17.47 41.04 -8.89
CA ILE A 9 -18.46 39.96 -8.80
C ILE A 9 -19.70 40.24 -9.67
N SER A 10 -19.93 41.47 -10.04
CA SER A 10 -21.12 41.89 -10.81
C SER A 10 -21.02 41.71 -12.32
N ASN A 11 -19.87 41.36 -12.88
CA ASN A 11 -19.68 41.18 -14.33
C ASN A 11 -19.83 39.71 -14.76
N PRO A 12 -20.82 39.34 -15.61
CA PRO A 12 -21.05 37.99 -16.07
C PRO A 12 -19.85 37.32 -16.78
N ALA A 13 -19.00 38.11 -17.45
CA ALA A 13 -17.81 37.60 -18.16
C ALA A 13 -16.69 37.21 -17.20
N THR A 14 -16.54 37.88 -16.05
CA THR A 14 -15.55 37.54 -15.00
C THR A 14 -15.96 36.33 -14.17
N LYS A 15 -17.27 36.08 -14.02
CA LYS A 15 -17.78 34.88 -13.33
C LYS A 15 -17.37 33.56 -13.99
N ARG A 16 -17.16 33.53 -15.28
CA ARG A 16 -16.84 32.29 -16.03
C ARG A 16 -15.37 31.90 -16.02
N PHE A 17 -14.42 32.83 -15.88
CA PHE A 17 -13.00 32.56 -16.09
C PHE A 17 -12.12 32.74 -14.86
N THR A 18 -12.41 33.68 -13.95
CA THR A 18 -11.55 33.98 -12.78
C THR A 18 -11.94 33.20 -11.52
N LEU A 19 -13.20 32.90 -11.33
CA LEU A 19 -13.70 32.18 -10.16
C LEU A 19 -13.13 30.76 -10.03
N PRO A 20 -13.10 29.91 -11.10
CA PRO A 20 -12.52 28.56 -11.00
C PRO A 20 -11.02 28.54 -10.69
N ILE A 21 -10.26 29.53 -11.15
CA ILE A 21 -8.80 29.61 -10.95
C ILE A 21 -8.47 30.06 -9.52
N LEU A 22 -9.20 31.04 -8.99
CA LEU A 22 -9.07 31.46 -7.59
C LEU A 22 -9.48 30.35 -6.62
N VAL A 23 -10.53 29.60 -6.92
CA VAL A 23 -10.97 28.43 -6.14
C VAL A 23 -9.95 27.30 -6.17
N ALA A 24 -9.34 27.03 -7.34
CA ALA A 24 -8.32 25.98 -7.47
C ALA A 24 -7.05 26.31 -6.67
N ASN A 25 -6.64 27.57 -6.66
CA ASN A 25 -5.47 28.00 -5.90
C ASN A 25 -5.75 28.13 -4.39
N ALA A 26 -6.94 28.59 -4.00
CA ALA A 26 -7.35 28.62 -2.60
C ALA A 26 -7.51 27.21 -1.99
N ARG A 27 -7.88 26.19 -2.76
CA ARG A 27 -8.02 24.80 -2.33
C ARG A 27 -6.73 24.19 -1.77
N ARG A 28 -5.55 24.66 -2.16
CA ARG A 28 -4.25 24.14 -1.71
C ARG A 28 -3.84 24.59 -0.31
N TYR A 29 -4.35 25.76 0.15
CA TYR A 29 -3.93 26.37 1.43
C TYR A 29 -5.03 26.36 2.51
N LEU A 30 -6.14 25.68 2.28
CA LEU A 30 -7.41 25.93 2.93
C LEU A 30 -7.68 25.15 4.22
N HIS A 31 -6.84 24.21 4.63
CA HIS A 31 -7.14 23.45 5.84
C HIS A 31 -6.73 24.16 7.16
N TYR A 32 -5.88 25.18 7.15
CA TYR A 32 -5.24 25.69 8.36
C TYR A 32 -5.30 27.21 8.65
N SER A 33 -5.81 28.08 7.75
CA SER A 33 -5.83 29.52 8.03
C SER A 33 -7.22 30.13 8.15
N PRO A 34 -7.44 31.10 9.09
CA PRO A 34 -8.73 31.79 9.23
C PRO A 34 -9.17 32.58 7.99
N SER A 35 -8.23 33.12 7.23
CA SER A 35 -8.49 33.82 5.96
C SER A 35 -9.05 32.90 4.88
N ALA A 36 -8.59 31.66 4.84
CA ALA A 36 -9.04 30.64 3.94
C ALA A 36 -10.48 30.18 4.23
N ARG A 37 -10.86 30.07 5.49
CA ARG A 37 -12.25 29.76 5.89
C ARG A 37 -13.22 30.84 5.44
N ARG A 38 -12.83 32.13 5.53
CA ARG A 38 -13.65 33.25 5.04
C ARG A 38 -13.84 33.20 3.54
N LEU A 39 -12.80 32.85 2.78
CA LEU A 39 -12.88 32.73 1.32
C LEU A 39 -13.83 31.60 0.87
N LEU A 40 -13.77 30.43 1.52
CA LEU A 40 -14.69 29.32 1.28
C LEU A 40 -16.14 29.69 1.61
N SER A 41 -16.36 30.51 2.61
CA SER A 41 -17.69 31.00 2.97
C SER A 41 -18.26 31.93 1.88
N VAL A 42 -17.45 32.85 1.34
CA VAL A 42 -17.88 33.73 0.24
C VAL A 42 -18.26 32.92 -1.00
N PHE A 43 -17.47 31.92 -1.35
CA PHE A 43 -17.80 31.05 -2.49
C PHE A 43 -19.04 30.18 -2.23
N ALA A 44 -19.21 29.67 -1.02
CA ALA A 44 -20.40 28.89 -0.67
C ALA A 44 -21.67 29.73 -0.76
N GLN A 45 -21.65 31.00 -0.31
CA GLN A 45 -22.75 31.94 -0.49
C GLN A 45 -23.12 32.12 -1.96
N VAL A 46 -22.14 32.26 -2.85
CA VAL A 46 -22.37 32.40 -4.30
C VAL A 46 -22.92 31.10 -4.90
N TYR A 47 -22.42 29.95 -4.47
CA TYR A 47 -22.86 28.65 -4.99
C TYR A 47 -24.26 28.25 -4.55
N LEU A 48 -24.72 28.77 -3.43
CA LEU A 48 -26.03 28.53 -2.83
C LEU A 48 -27.01 29.69 -3.10
N SER A 49 -26.68 30.61 -4.01
CA SER A 49 -27.51 31.77 -4.32
C SER A 49 -28.91 31.41 -4.87
N ASP A 50 -29.11 30.19 -5.34
CA ASP A 50 -30.40 29.69 -5.83
C ASP A 50 -31.29 29.14 -4.68
N CYS A 51 -30.80 29.14 -3.42
CA CYS A 51 -31.59 28.82 -2.23
C CYS A 51 -32.30 30.09 -1.69
N ASP A 52 -33.49 29.93 -1.10
CA ASP A 52 -34.27 31.05 -0.57
C ASP A 52 -33.63 31.71 0.62
N ARG A 53 -32.98 30.89 1.46
CA ARG A 53 -32.24 31.38 2.62
C ARG A 53 -30.94 30.60 2.77
N VAL A 54 -29.83 31.28 3.04
CA VAL A 54 -28.55 30.68 3.41
C VAL A 54 -28.01 31.41 4.63
N GLY A 55 -27.80 30.71 5.71
CA GLY A 55 -27.28 31.23 6.97
C GLY A 55 -25.84 31.72 6.86
N THR A 56 -25.28 32.07 8.00
CA THR A 56 -23.92 32.61 8.11
C THR A 56 -22.85 31.51 8.00
N LEU A 57 -21.66 31.88 7.49
CA LEU A 57 -20.48 31.02 7.43
C LEU A 57 -20.65 29.64 6.76
N PRO A 58 -21.47 29.49 5.69
CA PRO A 58 -21.46 28.24 4.94
C PRO A 58 -20.08 28.00 4.32
N ARG A 59 -19.67 26.75 4.17
CA ARG A 59 -18.39 26.36 3.56
C ARG A 59 -18.63 25.28 2.50
N ALA A 60 -18.05 25.44 1.32
CA ALA A 60 -18.16 24.45 0.26
C ALA A 60 -16.81 24.19 -0.41
N VAL A 61 -16.37 22.92 -0.41
CA VAL A 61 -15.14 22.52 -1.10
C VAL A 61 -15.34 22.40 -2.60
N SER A 62 -16.57 22.12 -3.07
CA SER A 62 -16.94 22.12 -4.49
C SER A 62 -18.32 22.76 -4.67
N ARG A 63 -18.62 23.20 -5.90
CA ARG A 63 -19.93 23.77 -6.24
C ARG A 63 -21.00 22.68 -6.15
N PRO A 64 -22.01 22.79 -5.25
CA PRO A 64 -23.16 21.90 -5.24
C PRO A 64 -24.04 22.11 -6.51
N ARG A 65 -24.90 21.17 -6.80
CA ARG A 65 -26.00 21.37 -7.72
C ARG A 65 -27.23 21.77 -6.91
N VAL A 66 -27.84 22.91 -7.25
CA VAL A 66 -29.10 23.37 -6.64
C VAL A 66 -30.13 23.43 -7.76
N ASP A 67 -31.26 22.72 -7.61
CA ASP A 67 -32.45 22.77 -8.47
C ASP A 67 -33.63 23.13 -7.58
N ASN A 68 -33.83 24.43 -7.38
CA ASN A 68 -34.84 24.98 -6.50
C ASN A 68 -36.05 25.43 -7.31
N ARG A 69 -37.14 24.67 -7.22
CA ARG A 69 -38.45 25.02 -7.85
C ARG A 69 -39.52 25.33 -6.80
N GLY A 70 -39.25 25.06 -5.53
CA GLY A 70 -40.08 25.30 -4.38
C GLY A 70 -39.37 26.19 -3.36
N ARG A 71 -38.97 25.60 -2.22
CA ARG A 71 -38.28 26.33 -1.14
C ARG A 71 -37.09 25.55 -0.60
N ILE A 72 -35.91 26.16 -0.53
CA ILE A 72 -34.72 25.60 0.08
C ILE A 72 -34.16 26.58 1.10
N GLU A 73 -34.15 26.21 2.39
CA GLU A 73 -33.59 27.00 3.48
C GLU A 73 -32.42 26.25 4.12
N ILE A 74 -31.31 26.97 4.31
CA ILE A 74 -30.10 26.45 4.87
C ILE A 74 -29.71 27.29 6.09
N GLY A 75 -29.45 26.65 7.22
CA GLY A 75 -29.02 27.25 8.47
C GLY A 75 -27.55 27.69 8.47
N ASP A 76 -27.06 28.11 9.63
CA ASP A 76 -25.72 28.59 9.85
C ASP A 76 -24.67 27.43 9.80
N GLY A 77 -23.47 27.73 9.33
CA GLY A 77 -22.34 26.84 9.45
C GLY A 77 -22.34 25.58 8.57
N LEU A 78 -23.23 25.51 7.54
CA LEU A 78 -23.22 24.37 6.60
C LEU A 78 -21.83 24.09 6.05
N PHE A 79 -21.42 22.80 6.00
CA PHE A 79 -20.16 22.39 5.42
C PHE A 79 -20.36 21.30 4.35
N LEU A 80 -20.07 21.63 3.08
CA LEU A 80 -20.12 20.72 1.95
C LEU A 80 -18.72 20.19 1.59
N ARG A 81 -18.44 18.89 1.84
CA ARG A 81 -17.15 18.22 1.58
C ARG A 81 -17.08 17.58 0.19
N GLY A 82 -17.52 18.26 -0.84
CA GLY A 82 -17.69 17.72 -2.18
C GLY A 82 -16.43 17.61 -3.05
N ARG A 83 -15.34 16.92 -2.65
CA ARG A 83 -14.12 16.84 -3.47
C ARG A 83 -14.24 15.88 -4.68
N TRP A 84 -14.97 14.77 -4.53
CA TRP A 84 -15.04 13.68 -5.52
C TRP A 84 -16.38 13.57 -6.24
N GLY A 85 -17.39 14.37 -5.85
CA GLY A 85 -18.72 14.41 -6.43
C GLY A 85 -19.50 15.62 -5.91
N ARG A 86 -20.52 16.04 -6.62
CA ARG A 86 -21.35 17.19 -6.21
C ARG A 86 -22.39 16.73 -5.19
N VAL A 87 -22.63 17.55 -4.17
CA VAL A 87 -23.85 17.47 -3.38
C VAL A 87 -24.98 18.09 -4.20
N THR A 88 -26.15 17.44 -4.21
CA THR A 88 -27.33 17.93 -4.94
C THR A 88 -28.44 18.25 -3.96
N PHE A 89 -28.95 19.47 -4.01
CA PHE A 89 -30.17 19.91 -3.35
C PHE A 89 -31.24 20.12 -4.41
N GLN A 90 -32.41 19.54 -4.20
CA GLN A 90 -33.52 19.63 -5.14
C GLN A 90 -34.84 19.89 -4.39
N SER A 91 -35.65 20.83 -4.86
CA SER A 91 -37.02 21.02 -4.42
C SER A 91 -37.99 21.02 -5.60
N GLY A 92 -39.10 20.28 -5.51
CA GLY A 92 -40.21 20.35 -6.44
C GLY A 92 -41.02 21.63 -6.24
N PRO A 93 -42.03 21.90 -7.08
CA PRO A 93 -42.85 23.13 -6.99
C PRO A 93 -43.53 23.35 -5.63
N ASP A 94 -43.97 22.29 -4.96
CA ASP A 94 -44.56 22.32 -3.64
C ASP A 94 -43.57 21.85 -2.55
N GLY A 95 -42.33 21.57 -2.93
CA GLY A 95 -41.28 21.00 -2.08
C GLY A 95 -40.64 22.01 -1.15
N THR A 96 -40.43 21.65 0.11
CA THR A 96 -39.70 22.44 1.10
C THR A 96 -38.54 21.62 1.68
N LEU A 97 -37.32 22.06 1.45
CA LEU A 97 -36.12 21.51 2.04
C LEU A 97 -35.56 22.46 3.12
N ILE A 98 -35.47 21.99 4.35
CA ILE A 98 -34.90 22.74 5.48
C ILE A 98 -33.69 21.99 5.98
N VAL A 99 -32.54 22.67 6.04
CA VAL A 99 -31.28 22.18 6.60
C VAL A 99 -30.91 23.06 7.78
N GLY A 100 -30.75 22.46 8.95
CA GLY A 100 -30.43 23.14 10.21
C GLY A 100 -29.00 23.67 10.26
N ASP A 101 -28.58 24.05 11.47
CA ASP A 101 -27.27 24.65 11.72
C ASP A 101 -26.16 23.61 11.87
N ASN A 102 -24.96 23.96 11.42
CA ASN A 102 -23.73 23.14 11.54
C ASN A 102 -23.84 21.75 10.93
N VAL A 103 -24.60 21.63 9.85
CA VAL A 103 -24.77 20.36 9.12
C VAL A 103 -23.57 20.15 8.20
N GLU A 104 -23.08 18.90 8.19
CA GLU A 104 -21.97 18.47 7.34
C GLU A 104 -22.46 17.44 6.32
N ILE A 105 -22.25 17.70 5.02
CA ILE A 105 -22.70 16.83 3.93
C ILE A 105 -21.53 16.49 3.03
N ASN A 106 -21.27 15.19 2.86
CA ASN A 106 -20.21 14.68 2.02
C ASN A 106 -20.64 14.51 0.54
N TYR A 107 -19.66 14.30 -0.33
CA TYR A 107 -19.83 14.23 -1.78
C TYR A 107 -20.81 13.15 -2.27
N GLY A 108 -21.43 13.41 -3.43
CA GLY A 108 -22.33 12.46 -4.09
C GLY A 108 -23.71 12.34 -3.43
N THR A 109 -23.97 13.07 -2.34
CA THR A 109 -25.23 13.02 -1.63
C THR A 109 -26.31 13.79 -2.40
N LEU A 110 -27.49 13.17 -2.54
CA LEU A 110 -28.71 13.75 -3.09
C LEU A 110 -29.72 13.98 -1.96
N ILE A 111 -30.23 15.21 -1.86
CA ILE A 111 -31.34 15.56 -0.99
C ILE A 111 -32.43 16.19 -1.84
N SER A 112 -33.61 15.54 -1.89
CA SER A 112 -34.74 15.90 -2.76
C SER A 112 -36.00 16.01 -1.96
N ALA A 113 -36.68 17.16 -2.03
CA ALA A 113 -37.95 17.41 -1.40
C ALA A 113 -39.01 17.70 -2.46
N GLN A 114 -40.05 16.84 -2.57
CA GLN A 114 -41.23 17.09 -3.38
C GLN A 114 -42.41 17.60 -2.51
N SER A 115 -42.38 17.29 -1.22
CA SER A 115 -43.27 17.80 -0.16
C SER A 115 -42.45 18.46 0.93
N ARG A 116 -41.80 17.70 1.81
CA ARG A 116 -40.99 18.26 2.89
C ARG A 116 -39.85 17.34 3.34
N VAL A 117 -38.64 17.85 3.32
CA VAL A 117 -37.48 17.22 3.97
C VAL A 117 -36.91 18.19 5.00
N SER A 118 -36.85 17.79 6.26
CA SER A 118 -36.33 18.57 7.38
C SER A 118 -35.12 17.85 8.00
N ILE A 119 -34.00 18.54 8.03
CA ILE A 119 -32.75 18.05 8.61
C ILE A 119 -32.39 18.95 9.78
N GLY A 120 -32.23 18.38 10.95
CA GLY A 120 -31.92 19.06 12.19
C GLY A 120 -30.50 19.66 12.23
N ASN A 121 -30.09 20.09 13.42
CA ASN A 121 -28.79 20.73 13.66
C ASN A 121 -27.71 19.68 13.90
N ARG A 122 -26.43 20.01 13.54
CA ARG A 122 -25.23 19.18 13.76
C ARG A 122 -25.32 17.78 13.16
N VAL A 123 -26.14 17.62 12.12
CA VAL A 123 -26.28 16.37 11.38
C VAL A 123 -25.07 16.13 10.50
N MET A 124 -24.54 14.92 10.52
CA MET A 124 -23.47 14.46 9.62
C MET A 124 -24.00 13.48 8.59
N ILE A 125 -23.85 13.79 7.30
CA ILE A 125 -24.28 12.94 6.19
C ILE A 125 -23.06 12.46 5.42
N GLY A 126 -22.87 11.14 5.39
CA GLY A 126 -21.78 10.44 4.71
C GLY A 126 -21.85 10.58 3.19
N ASN A 127 -20.91 9.93 2.51
CA ASN A 127 -20.79 9.98 1.06
C ASN A 127 -21.94 9.22 0.37
N CYS A 128 -22.40 9.72 -0.78
CA CYS A 128 -23.35 9.02 -1.65
C CYS A 128 -24.65 8.61 -0.94
N CYS A 129 -25.11 9.40 0.04
CA CYS A 129 -26.41 9.20 0.66
C CYS A 129 -27.53 9.72 -0.25
N THR A 130 -28.73 9.13 -0.11
CA THR A 130 -29.94 9.61 -0.78
C THR A 130 -31.01 9.86 0.27
N VAL A 131 -31.55 11.09 0.30
CA VAL A 131 -32.68 11.49 1.13
C VAL A 131 -33.74 12.05 0.20
N ALA A 132 -34.81 11.29 -0.02
CA ALA A 132 -35.88 11.68 -0.95
C ALA A 132 -37.25 11.33 -0.39
N ASP A 133 -38.14 12.33 -0.34
CA ASP A 133 -39.52 12.20 0.19
C ASP A 133 -40.52 11.73 -0.85
N ALA A 134 -40.05 11.40 -2.06
CA ALA A 134 -40.84 10.82 -3.13
C ALA A 134 -40.04 9.78 -3.90
N GLU A 135 -40.72 8.75 -4.41
CA GLU A 135 -40.10 7.81 -5.35
C GLU A 135 -39.87 8.46 -6.71
N VAL A 136 -38.72 8.15 -7.33
CA VAL A 136 -38.42 8.55 -8.70
C VAL A 136 -39.31 7.72 -9.63
N PRO A 137 -40.14 8.30 -10.53
CA PRO A 137 -40.98 7.53 -11.45
C PRO A 137 -40.10 6.58 -12.28
N GLN A 138 -40.37 5.28 -12.18
CA GLN A 138 -39.80 4.31 -13.10
C GLN A 138 -40.44 4.47 -14.47
N THR A 139 -39.64 4.35 -15.52
CA THR A 139 -40.07 4.38 -16.92
C THR A 139 -40.97 3.16 -17.20
N GLY A 140 -42.26 3.36 -17.16
CA GLY A 140 -43.32 2.41 -17.45
C GLY A 140 -44.67 3.03 -17.20
N ASP A 141 -45.75 2.55 -17.81
CA ASP A 141 -47.07 3.16 -17.93
C ASP A 141 -47.86 3.47 -16.63
N SER A 142 -47.25 3.42 -15.45
CA SER A 142 -47.85 3.84 -14.19
C SER A 142 -47.38 5.27 -13.83
N ARG A 143 -48.10 6.26 -14.35
CA ARG A 143 -47.90 7.69 -14.03
C ARG A 143 -48.40 8.11 -12.64
N VAL A 144 -48.59 7.18 -11.72
CA VAL A 144 -49.02 7.47 -10.36
C VAL A 144 -47.97 6.89 -9.40
N GLY A 145 -46.92 7.66 -9.12
CA GLY A 145 -46.06 7.40 -7.97
C GLY A 145 -46.85 7.62 -6.69
N SER A 146 -46.48 6.95 -5.60
CA SER A 146 -47.04 7.24 -4.28
C SER A 146 -46.92 8.72 -3.95
N PRO A 147 -47.90 9.35 -3.28
CA PRO A 147 -47.77 10.75 -2.90
C PRO A 147 -46.50 10.95 -2.05
N PRO A 148 -45.83 12.10 -2.17
CA PRO A 148 -44.65 12.37 -1.38
C PRO A 148 -44.97 12.43 0.11
N GLU A 149 -44.18 11.72 0.95
CA GLU A 149 -44.31 11.67 2.37
C GLU A 149 -43.17 12.36 3.09
N PRO A 150 -43.42 13.29 4.04
CA PRO A 150 -42.37 14.09 4.68
C PRO A 150 -41.27 13.28 5.36
N ILE A 151 -40.02 13.72 5.26
CA ILE A 151 -38.88 13.14 5.99
C ILE A 151 -38.45 14.11 7.10
N GLU A 152 -38.22 13.58 8.30
CA GLU A 152 -37.71 14.29 9.46
C GLU A 152 -36.45 13.62 9.98
N ILE A 153 -35.33 14.33 10.00
CA ILE A 153 -34.04 13.90 10.57
C ILE A 153 -33.75 14.82 11.76
N GLY A 154 -33.69 14.27 12.96
CA GLY A 154 -33.45 15.01 14.20
C GLY A 154 -32.03 15.55 14.31
N ASP A 155 -31.78 16.32 15.39
CA ASP A 155 -30.47 16.88 15.71
C ASP A 155 -29.42 15.79 16.00
N ASP A 156 -28.15 16.06 15.76
CA ASP A 156 -27.00 15.18 16.07
C ASP A 156 -27.09 13.78 15.42
N VAL A 157 -27.86 13.60 14.36
CA VAL A 157 -27.93 12.35 13.63
C VAL A 157 -26.71 12.16 12.74
N TRP A 158 -26.19 10.95 12.70
CA TRP A 158 -25.14 10.56 11.78
C TRP A 158 -25.66 9.51 10.78
N LEU A 159 -25.79 9.90 9.51
CA LEU A 159 -26.00 8.97 8.39
C LEU A 159 -24.63 8.56 7.84
N ALA A 160 -24.26 7.29 7.95
CA ALA A 160 -23.01 6.78 7.41
C ALA A 160 -23.04 6.73 5.87
N VAL A 161 -22.04 6.15 5.24
CA VAL A 161 -21.89 6.12 3.77
C VAL A 161 -23.01 5.33 3.10
N ARG A 162 -23.55 5.84 1.96
CA ARG A 162 -24.56 5.17 1.13
C ARG A 162 -25.88 4.83 1.87
N VAL A 163 -26.26 5.64 2.82
CA VAL A 163 -27.58 5.49 3.46
C VAL A 163 -28.65 6.04 2.53
N THR A 164 -29.74 5.29 2.37
CA THR A 164 -30.94 5.71 1.65
C THR A 164 -32.07 5.94 2.66
N VAL A 165 -32.62 7.14 2.68
CA VAL A 165 -33.78 7.51 3.52
C VAL A 165 -35.01 7.62 2.62
N LEU A 166 -35.98 6.75 2.87
CA LEU A 166 -37.22 6.62 2.08
C LEU A 166 -38.29 7.60 2.53
N PRO A 167 -39.33 7.86 1.70
CA PRO A 167 -40.47 8.70 2.05
C PRO A 167 -41.11 8.31 3.39
N GLY A 168 -41.62 9.29 4.14
CA GLY A 168 -42.27 9.11 5.42
C GLY A 168 -41.36 8.77 6.61
N THR A 169 -40.05 8.77 6.41
CA THR A 169 -39.07 8.40 7.44
C THR A 169 -38.86 9.48 8.50
N LYS A 170 -38.85 9.05 9.79
CA LYS A 170 -38.47 9.88 10.93
C LYS A 170 -37.28 9.27 11.65
N ILE A 171 -36.18 10.03 11.79
CA ILE A 171 -34.96 9.60 12.49
C ILE A 171 -34.80 10.47 13.74
N GLY A 172 -34.90 9.85 14.91
CA GLY A 172 -34.78 10.52 16.20
C GLY A 172 -33.37 11.07 16.45
N ALA A 173 -33.30 12.16 17.22
CA ALA A 173 -32.04 12.88 17.52
C ALA A 173 -30.95 11.97 18.14
N GLY A 174 -29.68 12.25 17.83
CA GLY A 174 -28.54 11.52 18.37
C GLY A 174 -28.40 10.08 17.86
N SER A 175 -29.15 9.68 16.82
CA SER A 175 -29.08 8.33 16.27
C SER A 175 -28.02 8.21 15.18
N VAL A 176 -27.46 7.01 15.04
CA VAL A 176 -26.46 6.64 14.03
C VAL A 176 -27.06 5.59 13.09
N ILE A 177 -27.07 5.89 11.79
CA ILE A 177 -27.49 4.94 10.76
C ILE A 177 -26.24 4.36 10.10
N THR A 178 -26.09 3.02 10.15
CA THR A 178 -24.92 2.35 9.60
C THR A 178 -24.84 2.40 8.08
N ALA A 179 -23.65 2.24 7.53
CA ALA A 179 -23.41 2.33 6.08
C ALA A 179 -24.26 1.34 5.27
N GLY A 180 -24.69 1.78 4.08
CA GLY A 180 -25.49 0.96 3.16
C GLY A 180 -26.92 0.65 3.62
N SER A 181 -27.42 1.26 4.69
CA SER A 181 -28.76 1.02 5.21
C SER A 181 -29.84 1.71 4.37
N VAL A 182 -31.00 1.07 4.29
CA VAL A 182 -32.24 1.66 3.75
C VAL A 182 -33.20 1.90 4.91
N VAL A 183 -33.48 3.17 5.18
CA VAL A 183 -34.31 3.59 6.33
C VAL A 183 -35.73 3.88 5.88
N SER A 184 -36.69 3.24 6.52
CA SER A 184 -38.13 3.48 6.35
C SER A 184 -38.82 3.48 7.69
N GLY A 185 -39.86 4.32 7.84
CA GLY A 185 -40.66 4.46 9.08
C GLY A 185 -39.88 5.23 10.16
N THR A 186 -40.05 4.86 11.44
CA THR A 186 -39.53 5.64 12.57
C THR A 186 -38.35 4.95 13.23
N ILE A 187 -37.20 5.64 13.33
CA ILE A 187 -36.06 5.25 14.14
C ILE A 187 -36.08 6.08 15.44
N PRO A 188 -36.04 5.45 16.63
CA PRO A 188 -36.02 6.15 17.91
C PRO A 188 -34.75 7.02 18.08
N SER A 189 -34.78 7.98 19.03
CA SER A 189 -33.61 8.78 19.37
C SER A 189 -32.54 7.97 20.10
N GLY A 190 -31.27 8.32 19.90
CA GLY A 190 -30.13 7.77 20.64
C GLY A 190 -29.85 6.30 20.37
N VAL A 191 -30.11 5.82 19.16
CA VAL A 191 -29.87 4.42 18.77
C VAL A 191 -28.90 4.32 17.60
N VAL A 192 -28.25 3.16 17.49
CA VAL A 192 -27.60 2.70 16.26
C VAL A 192 -28.58 1.80 15.54
N ALA A 193 -28.92 2.13 14.30
CA ALA A 193 -29.79 1.33 13.44
C ALA A 193 -29.11 1.00 12.12
N GLY A 194 -29.46 -0.14 11.51
CA GLY A 194 -28.84 -0.56 10.25
C GLY A 194 -29.60 -1.70 9.57
N GLY A 195 -29.23 -1.96 8.31
CA GLY A 195 -29.82 -3.01 7.48
C GLY A 195 -30.82 -2.51 6.43
N ILE A 196 -31.45 -3.43 5.69
CA ILE A 196 -32.41 -3.18 4.62
C ILE A 196 -33.67 -4.06 4.88
N PRO A 197 -34.75 -3.50 5.46
CA PRO A 197 -34.90 -2.17 6.05
C PRO A 197 -34.11 -2.02 7.37
N ALA A 198 -33.72 -0.80 7.70
CA ALA A 198 -32.95 -0.50 8.92
C ALA A 198 -33.74 -0.86 10.18
N ARG A 199 -33.08 -1.52 11.12
CA ARG A 199 -33.63 -1.88 12.45
C ARG A 199 -32.69 -1.41 13.53
N VAL A 200 -33.19 -1.15 14.72
CA VAL A 200 -32.36 -0.79 15.88
C VAL A 200 -31.48 -1.97 16.24
N ILE A 201 -30.19 -1.72 16.30
CA ILE A 201 -29.13 -2.69 16.65
C ILE A 201 -28.78 -2.57 18.14
N ARG A 202 -28.61 -1.31 18.63
CA ARG A 202 -28.31 -1.00 20.03
C ARG A 202 -28.58 0.48 20.34
N THR A 203 -28.58 0.84 21.60
CA THR A 203 -28.58 2.25 22.03
C THR A 203 -27.19 2.89 21.85
N VAL A 204 -27.15 4.20 21.63
CA VAL A 204 -25.90 4.97 21.66
C VAL A 204 -25.54 5.21 23.13
N ALA A 205 -24.36 4.76 23.57
CA ALA A 205 -23.88 4.98 24.93
C ALA A 205 -23.76 6.50 25.22
N THR A 206 -24.28 6.96 26.34
CA THR A 206 -24.15 8.33 26.82
C THR A 206 -22.68 8.67 27.16
N SER A 207 -22.34 9.98 27.23
CA SER A 207 -20.98 10.41 27.60
C SER A 207 -20.53 9.87 28.95
N ALA A 208 -21.45 9.76 29.92
CA ALA A 208 -21.17 9.18 31.24
C ALA A 208 -20.93 7.67 31.19
N GLU A 209 -21.63 6.95 30.32
CA GLU A 209 -21.40 5.53 30.06
C GLU A 209 -20.13 5.28 29.26
N ARG A 210 -19.73 6.21 28.39
CA ARG A 210 -18.44 6.16 27.68
C ARG A 210 -17.26 6.40 28.62
N GLU A 211 -17.35 7.35 29.58
CA GLU A 211 -16.33 7.53 30.61
C GLU A 211 -16.26 6.33 31.56
N LYS A 212 -17.40 5.77 31.96
CA LYS A 212 -17.46 4.57 32.79
C LYS A 212 -16.95 3.35 32.03
N ALA A 213 -17.31 3.17 30.75
CA ALA A 213 -16.79 2.10 29.89
C ALA A 213 -15.31 2.31 29.55
N ALA A 214 -14.81 3.55 29.44
CA ALA A 214 -13.39 3.82 29.29
C ALA A 214 -12.62 3.52 30.58
N THR A 215 -13.23 3.72 31.76
CA THR A 215 -12.66 3.38 33.05
C THR A 215 -12.76 1.86 33.31
N GLU A 216 -13.82 1.21 32.84
CA GLU A 216 -14.02 -0.25 32.92
C GLU A 216 -13.30 -1.01 31.79
N ALA A 217 -13.11 -0.43 30.61
CA ALA A 217 -12.34 -1.01 29.50
C ALA A 217 -10.83 -0.99 29.74
N ASN A 218 -10.34 -0.15 30.67
CA ASN A 218 -9.01 -0.32 31.27
C ASN A 218 -8.94 -1.51 32.25
N GLY A 219 -10.09 -2.16 32.54
CA GLY A 219 -10.20 -3.26 33.47
C GLY A 219 -10.73 -4.61 32.89
N ALA A 220 -11.30 -4.65 31.67
CA ALA A 220 -11.85 -5.91 31.18
C ALA A 220 -12.02 -5.94 29.66
N VAL A 221 -10.98 -6.29 28.94
CA VAL A 221 -11.13 -7.14 27.75
C VAL A 221 -10.35 -8.42 28.04
N ALA A 222 -10.96 -9.27 28.85
CA ALA A 222 -10.58 -10.66 28.98
C ALA A 222 -11.43 -11.47 28.00
N PHE A 223 -10.93 -11.74 26.82
CA PHE A 223 -11.28 -12.96 26.12
C PHE A 223 -10.91 -14.13 27.04
N HIS A 224 -11.86 -14.99 27.33
CA HIS A 224 -11.59 -16.24 27.99
C HIS A 224 -10.50 -17.03 27.25
N ARG A 225 -9.29 -16.94 27.78
CA ARG A 225 -8.28 -17.97 27.66
C ARG A 225 -8.21 -18.60 29.05
N ALA A 226 -8.43 -19.89 29.09
CA ALA A 226 -7.96 -20.68 30.22
C ALA A 226 -6.44 -20.53 30.31
N ASP A 227 -5.99 -20.29 31.57
CA ASP A 227 -4.64 -20.26 32.08
C ASP A 227 -3.82 -18.97 32.02
N GLY A 228 -3.40 -18.63 33.22
CA GLY A 228 -2.88 -17.35 33.63
C GLY A 228 -1.49 -17.01 33.08
N GLY A 229 -1.41 -15.81 32.57
CA GLY A 229 -0.18 -15.11 32.24
C GLY A 229 -0.48 -13.60 32.10
N LYS A 230 0.12 -12.78 32.95
CA LYS A 230 0.03 -11.32 32.90
C LYS A 230 0.58 -10.82 31.57
N ALA A 231 -0.29 -10.22 30.75
CA ALA A 231 0.12 -9.56 29.51
C ALA A 231 0.80 -8.22 29.85
N ALA A 232 2.03 -8.05 29.37
CA ALA A 232 2.73 -6.77 29.36
C ALA A 232 2.07 -5.76 28.37
N PRO A 233 2.18 -4.44 28.61
CA PRO A 233 1.55 -3.44 27.74
C PRO A 233 2.09 -3.53 26.32
N VAL A 234 1.17 -3.56 25.34
CA VAL A 234 1.51 -3.51 23.91
C VAL A 234 2.07 -2.12 23.60
N VAL A 235 3.37 -2.03 23.41
CA VAL A 235 4.03 -0.84 22.88
C VAL A 235 3.59 -0.72 21.41
N ALA A 236 2.96 0.40 21.05
CA ALA A 236 2.64 0.70 19.65
C ALA A 236 3.90 0.59 18.79
N PRO A 237 3.82 0.03 17.56
CA PRO A 237 4.99 -0.06 16.70
C PRO A 237 5.54 1.34 16.45
N ARG A 238 6.85 1.56 16.64
CA ARG A 238 7.51 2.80 16.22
C ARG A 238 7.27 2.93 14.72
N GLU A 239 6.58 4.00 14.32
CA GLU A 239 6.47 4.35 12.91
C GLU A 239 7.88 4.60 12.36
N ILE A 240 8.31 3.74 11.42
CA ILE A 240 9.54 4.00 10.68
C ILE A 240 9.20 5.10 9.69
N VAL A 241 9.77 6.28 9.91
CA VAL A 241 9.74 7.40 8.97
C VAL A 241 11.10 7.49 8.32
N LEU A 242 11.16 7.33 6.99
CA LEU A 242 12.38 7.50 6.22
C LEU A 242 12.52 8.94 5.75
N ARG A 243 13.72 9.50 5.90
CA ARG A 243 14.03 10.85 5.47
C ARG A 243 14.62 10.84 4.07
N GLY A 244 14.14 11.73 3.21
CA GLY A 244 14.59 11.83 1.83
C GLY A 244 14.98 13.26 1.42
N ASN A 245 15.84 13.37 0.41
CA ASN A 245 16.20 14.63 -0.21
C ASN A 245 15.82 14.62 -1.69
N LEU A 246 15.09 15.63 -2.14
CA LEU A 246 14.70 15.82 -3.53
C LEU A 246 15.63 16.83 -4.19
N ILE A 247 16.43 16.38 -5.14
CA ILE A 247 17.44 17.16 -5.87
C ILE A 247 16.96 17.34 -7.31
N SER A 248 16.76 18.58 -7.76
CA SER A 248 16.18 18.85 -9.08
C SER A 248 16.60 20.22 -9.64
N ASP A 249 16.59 20.31 -10.98
CA ASP A 249 16.76 21.54 -11.76
C ASP A 249 15.44 22.21 -12.14
N PHE A 250 14.31 21.68 -11.64
CA PHE A 250 12.98 22.24 -11.81
C PHE A 250 12.21 22.25 -10.46
N THR A 251 11.07 22.94 -10.41
CA THR A 251 10.26 23.00 -9.18
C THR A 251 9.62 21.65 -8.88
N ILE A 252 10.18 20.93 -7.90
CA ILE A 252 9.81 19.56 -7.50
C ILE A 252 8.95 19.48 -6.23
N ALA A 253 8.58 20.62 -5.63
CA ALA A 253 7.80 20.66 -4.38
C ALA A 253 6.48 19.87 -4.45
N VAL A 254 5.87 19.77 -5.64
CA VAL A 254 4.65 18.96 -5.86
C VAL A 254 4.92 17.47 -5.59
N LEU A 255 6.12 16.97 -5.90
CA LEU A 255 6.50 15.59 -5.55
C LEU A 255 6.62 15.42 -4.03
N ALA A 256 7.23 16.39 -3.33
CA ALA A 256 7.31 16.39 -1.87
C ALA A 256 5.92 16.29 -1.23
N ASP A 257 4.99 17.16 -1.67
CA ASP A 257 3.59 17.13 -1.21
C ASP A 257 2.93 15.76 -1.46
N ARG A 258 3.23 15.13 -2.59
CA ARG A 258 2.67 13.81 -2.94
C ARG A 258 3.26 12.69 -2.08
N LEU A 259 4.57 12.71 -1.82
CA LEU A 259 5.24 11.72 -0.96
C LEU A 259 4.76 11.85 0.50
N HIS A 260 4.61 13.07 1.03
CA HIS A 260 4.05 13.31 2.36
C HIS A 260 2.57 12.89 2.50
N ALA A 261 1.81 12.95 1.40
CA ALA A 261 0.39 12.60 1.40
C ALA A 261 0.12 11.09 1.27
N LEU A 262 1.15 10.26 1.11
CA LEU A 262 1.00 8.81 1.10
C LEU A 262 0.76 8.31 2.52
N ASP A 263 -0.44 7.78 2.77
CA ASP A 263 -0.84 7.18 4.05
C ASP A 263 -0.51 5.67 4.04
N GLU A 264 0.70 5.33 3.64
CA GLU A 264 1.20 3.96 3.57
C GLU A 264 2.54 3.83 4.31
N TYR A 265 2.71 2.70 4.98
CA TYR A 265 3.98 2.37 5.67
C TYR A 265 5.06 1.91 4.67
N PRO A 266 6.34 2.38 4.79
CA PRO A 266 6.86 3.34 5.78
C PRO A 266 6.44 4.78 5.47
N GLY A 267 6.27 5.62 6.50
CA GLY A 267 6.08 7.05 6.33
C GLY A 267 7.31 7.70 5.68
N LEU A 268 7.10 8.73 4.86
CA LEU A 268 8.18 9.46 4.21
C LEU A 268 8.18 10.91 4.64
N GLN A 269 9.36 11.43 4.98
CA GLN A 269 9.60 12.85 5.22
C GLN A 269 10.68 13.32 4.25
N VAL A 270 10.36 14.26 3.37
CA VAL A 270 11.31 14.71 2.34
C VAL A 270 11.58 16.20 2.43
N GLU A 271 12.83 16.56 2.18
CA GLU A 271 13.29 17.94 2.02
C GLU A 271 13.61 18.19 0.55
N VAL A 272 13.44 19.43 0.11
CA VAL A 272 13.71 19.84 -1.26
C VAL A 272 14.98 20.67 -1.28
N SER A 273 15.97 20.25 -2.03
CA SER A 273 17.20 21.01 -2.25
C SER A 273 16.91 22.34 -2.98
N PRO A 274 17.74 23.36 -2.80
CA PRO A 274 17.55 24.63 -3.49
C PRO A 274 17.48 24.47 -4.99
N PHE A 275 16.55 25.16 -5.64
CA PHE A 275 16.31 25.09 -7.07
C PHE A 275 17.57 25.32 -7.90
N GLY A 276 17.84 24.45 -8.89
CA GLY A 276 18.94 24.57 -9.84
C GLY A 276 20.34 24.26 -9.27
N GLN A 277 20.45 23.88 -7.99
CA GLN A 277 21.73 23.59 -7.33
C GLN A 277 22.04 22.08 -7.30
N VAL A 278 21.77 21.37 -8.40
CA VAL A 278 21.92 19.90 -8.46
C VAL A 278 23.35 19.46 -8.13
N VAL A 279 24.34 20.08 -8.75
CA VAL A 279 25.77 19.74 -8.51
C VAL A 279 26.17 20.01 -7.07
N GLN A 280 25.79 21.17 -6.53
CA GLN A 280 26.07 21.55 -5.14
C GLN A 280 25.43 20.56 -4.17
N ALA A 281 24.15 20.22 -4.37
CA ALA A 281 23.44 19.29 -3.52
C ALA A 281 23.99 17.85 -3.55
N LEU A 282 24.61 17.44 -4.67
CA LEU A 282 25.32 16.15 -4.78
C LEU A 282 26.70 16.16 -4.14
N LEU A 283 27.34 17.33 -4.03
CA LEU A 283 28.66 17.46 -3.39
C LEU A 283 28.57 17.71 -1.88
N ASP A 284 27.55 18.47 -1.44
CA ASP A 284 27.32 18.84 -0.03
C ASP A 284 26.31 17.89 0.62
N VAL A 285 26.56 16.60 0.54
CA VAL A 285 25.67 15.61 1.17
C VAL A 285 25.67 15.82 2.69
N PRO A 286 24.51 16.03 3.33
CA PRO A 286 24.43 16.20 4.77
C PRO A 286 25.01 14.98 5.50
N LYS A 287 25.90 15.20 6.46
CA LYS A 287 26.47 14.12 7.29
C LYS A 287 25.45 13.48 8.23
N ASP A 288 24.31 14.11 8.46
CA ASP A 288 23.20 13.61 9.27
C ASP A 288 22.13 13.01 8.34
N ALA A 289 22.37 11.78 8.01
CA ALA A 289 21.53 10.71 7.48
C ALA A 289 20.13 11.07 6.95
N SER A 290 20.06 11.49 5.69
CA SER A 290 18.86 11.17 4.89
C SER A 290 18.96 9.73 4.41
N ASP A 291 17.87 8.96 4.54
CA ASP A 291 17.85 7.55 4.12
C ASP A 291 17.90 7.43 2.59
N PHE A 292 17.31 8.37 1.85
CA PHE A 292 17.28 8.33 0.39
C PHE A 292 17.38 9.69 -0.28
N ALA A 293 17.78 9.67 -1.54
CA ALA A 293 17.70 10.85 -2.42
C ALA A 293 16.94 10.52 -3.71
N VAL A 294 16.30 11.54 -4.29
CA VAL A 294 15.73 11.50 -5.64
C VAL A 294 16.44 12.57 -6.48
N VAL A 295 17.18 12.17 -7.50
CA VAL A 295 17.88 13.08 -8.41
C VAL A 295 17.12 13.11 -9.75
N TRP A 296 16.21 14.08 -9.89
CA TRP A 296 15.36 14.18 -11.08
C TRP A 296 15.63 15.47 -11.84
N THR A 297 16.25 15.36 -13.00
CA THR A 297 16.67 16.48 -13.84
C THR A 297 16.00 16.48 -15.22
N GLN A 298 15.99 17.63 -15.85
CA GLN A 298 15.65 17.78 -17.28
C GLN A 298 16.87 17.48 -18.16
N PRO A 299 16.72 16.76 -19.29
CA PRO A 299 17.85 16.37 -20.11
C PRO A 299 18.66 17.56 -20.65
N ALA A 300 17.99 18.62 -21.05
CA ALA A 300 18.64 19.83 -21.59
C ALA A 300 19.37 20.66 -20.53
N SER A 301 19.01 20.54 -19.25
CA SER A 301 19.72 21.22 -18.17
C SER A 301 20.92 20.41 -17.66
N ALA A 302 20.79 19.08 -17.66
CA ALA A 302 21.84 18.19 -17.18
C ALA A 302 22.95 17.97 -18.22
N ILE A 303 22.61 17.96 -19.52
CA ILE A 303 23.49 17.63 -20.64
C ILE A 303 23.46 18.78 -21.65
N ALA A 304 24.53 19.58 -21.66
CA ALA A 304 24.63 20.78 -22.49
C ALA A 304 24.59 20.46 -24.00
N SER A 305 25.22 19.38 -24.42
CA SER A 305 25.15 18.89 -25.80
C SER A 305 23.73 18.54 -26.22
N PHE A 306 22.88 18.02 -25.32
CA PHE A 306 21.48 17.77 -25.63
C PHE A 306 20.69 19.06 -25.81
N ALA A 307 20.98 20.11 -25.03
CA ALA A 307 20.37 21.43 -25.24
C ALA A 307 20.74 22.04 -26.61
N ARG A 308 21.98 21.87 -27.05
CA ARG A 308 22.45 22.27 -28.39
C ARG A 308 21.76 21.48 -29.49
N LEU A 309 21.59 20.17 -29.30
CA LEU A 309 20.86 19.32 -30.24
C LEU A 309 19.41 19.78 -30.42
N LEU A 310 18.72 20.17 -29.34
CA LEU A 310 17.37 20.76 -29.40
C LEU A 310 17.33 22.09 -30.15
N ALA A 311 18.44 22.85 -30.17
CA ALA A 311 18.61 24.06 -30.98
C ALA A 311 19.03 23.75 -32.42
N ALA A 312 18.99 22.48 -32.85
CA ALA A 312 19.41 22.00 -34.17
C ALA A 312 20.89 22.28 -34.49
N GLU A 313 21.72 22.43 -33.48
CA GLU A 313 23.17 22.51 -33.66
C GLU A 313 23.78 21.11 -33.87
N PRO A 314 24.85 20.98 -34.67
CA PRO A 314 25.52 19.71 -34.83
C PRO A 314 26.21 19.29 -33.54
N VAL A 315 25.87 18.08 -33.07
CA VAL A 315 26.43 17.49 -31.83
C VAL A 315 26.94 16.09 -32.15
N SER A 316 28.12 15.78 -31.66
CA SER A 316 28.71 14.42 -31.71
C SER A 316 28.03 13.55 -30.64
N GLU A 317 27.59 12.33 -31.00
CA GLU A 317 27.05 11.36 -30.03
C GLU A 317 28.13 11.01 -28.97
N LYS A 318 29.40 11.01 -29.33
CA LYS A 318 30.52 10.80 -28.41
C LYS A 318 30.61 11.86 -27.32
N ASP A 319 30.48 13.14 -27.70
CA ASP A 319 30.54 14.24 -26.72
C ASP A 319 29.31 14.25 -25.82
N LEU A 320 28.15 13.98 -26.39
CA LEU A 320 26.89 13.83 -25.67
C LEU A 320 27.02 12.74 -24.59
N LEU A 321 27.54 11.55 -24.93
CA LEU A 321 27.66 10.44 -23.99
C LEU A 321 28.78 10.68 -22.96
N ALA A 322 29.84 11.45 -23.29
CA ALA A 322 30.85 11.85 -22.34
C ALA A 322 30.32 12.76 -21.23
N GLU A 323 29.37 13.67 -21.56
CA GLU A 323 28.68 14.49 -20.57
C GLU A 323 27.75 13.64 -19.68
N VAL A 324 27.09 12.59 -20.23
CA VAL A 324 26.33 11.62 -19.44
C VAL A 324 27.25 10.88 -18.45
N ASP A 325 28.46 10.47 -18.89
CA ASP A 325 29.42 9.81 -18.01
C ASP A 325 29.84 10.73 -16.85
N GLU A 326 30.01 12.03 -17.11
CA GLU A 326 30.35 12.99 -16.07
C GLU A 326 29.19 13.20 -15.08
N PHE A 327 28.00 13.32 -15.57
CA PHE A 327 26.79 13.41 -14.74
C PHE A 327 26.64 12.18 -13.84
N CYS A 328 26.85 10.98 -14.39
CA CYS A 328 26.83 9.74 -13.59
C CYS A 328 27.88 9.74 -12.49
N ARG A 329 29.10 10.17 -12.78
CA ARG A 329 30.17 10.29 -11.77
C ARG A 329 29.83 11.25 -10.63
N MET A 330 29.10 12.32 -10.91
CA MET A 330 28.61 13.23 -9.86
C MET A 330 27.57 12.55 -8.96
N ILE A 331 26.62 11.81 -9.57
CA ILE A 331 25.63 11.02 -8.82
C ILE A 331 26.32 9.96 -7.96
N GLU A 332 27.28 9.22 -8.52
CA GLU A 332 28.04 8.18 -7.80
C GLU A 332 28.74 8.72 -6.55
N ARG A 333 29.34 9.94 -6.64
CA ARG A 333 29.99 10.60 -5.49
C ARG A 333 28.96 11.01 -4.43
N GLY A 334 27.82 11.58 -4.84
CA GLY A 334 26.76 11.98 -3.93
C GLY A 334 26.05 10.79 -3.27
N ALA A 335 26.05 9.63 -3.96
CA ALA A 335 25.35 8.44 -3.50
C ALA A 335 25.94 7.82 -2.23
N ASP A 336 27.22 8.07 -1.90
CA ASP A 336 27.86 7.55 -0.69
C ASP A 336 27.21 8.06 0.61
N GLY A 337 26.49 9.17 0.55
CA GLY A 337 25.78 9.73 1.70
C GLY A 337 24.35 9.24 1.90
N TYR A 338 23.84 8.37 1.02
CA TYR A 338 22.46 7.89 1.06
C TYR A 338 22.41 6.37 1.03
N ARG A 339 21.42 5.82 1.72
CA ARG A 339 21.15 4.39 1.65
C ARG A 339 20.56 3.98 0.29
N PHE A 340 19.72 4.85 -0.31
CA PHE A 340 19.14 4.63 -1.64
C PHE A 340 19.15 5.95 -2.42
N VAL A 341 19.51 5.87 -3.71
CA VAL A 341 19.39 7.01 -4.64
C VAL A 341 18.53 6.59 -5.81
N PHE A 342 17.49 7.37 -6.07
CA PHE A 342 16.58 7.16 -7.20
C PHE A 342 16.85 8.18 -8.29
N VAL A 343 17.09 7.70 -9.52
CA VAL A 343 17.37 8.55 -10.68
C VAL A 343 16.34 8.26 -11.76
N PRO A 344 15.33 9.13 -11.94
CA PRO A 344 14.39 9.00 -13.05
C PRO A 344 15.09 9.17 -14.39
N THR A 345 14.76 8.32 -15.37
CA THR A 345 15.24 8.47 -16.75
C THR A 345 14.80 9.81 -17.34
N TRP A 346 15.61 10.38 -18.20
CA TRP A 346 15.23 11.57 -18.95
C TRP A 346 14.10 11.27 -19.94
N THR A 347 13.22 12.25 -20.12
CA THR A 347 12.07 12.17 -21.01
C THR A 347 12.16 13.24 -22.07
N HIS A 348 11.40 13.08 -23.17
CA HIS A 348 11.33 14.11 -24.19
C HIS A 348 10.87 15.45 -23.56
N PRO A 349 11.44 16.58 -24.00
CA PRO A 349 10.92 17.89 -23.61
C PRO A 349 9.44 18.02 -23.94
N ALA A 350 8.68 18.55 -23.00
CA ALA A 350 7.21 18.50 -22.97
C ALA A 350 6.50 19.10 -24.20
N TYR A 351 7.21 19.88 -25.02
CA TYR A 351 6.60 20.61 -26.16
C TYR A 351 7.37 20.39 -27.44
N ASP A 352 8.39 19.55 -27.42
CA ASP A 352 9.20 19.29 -28.58
C ASP A 352 8.58 18.15 -29.38
N ARG A 353 8.22 18.43 -30.61
CA ARG A 353 7.77 17.43 -31.55
C ARG A 353 8.93 16.55 -32.04
N GLY A 354 10.19 16.95 -31.82
CA GLY A 354 11.36 16.36 -32.41
C GLY A 354 11.49 16.69 -33.92
N LEU A 355 12.38 15.98 -34.59
CA LEU A 355 12.71 16.19 -35.99
C LEU A 355 11.86 15.32 -36.97
N GLY A 356 10.80 14.69 -36.47
CA GLY A 356 9.92 13.83 -37.26
C GLY A 356 10.65 12.62 -37.83
N LEU A 357 10.75 12.50 -39.17
CA LEU A 357 11.41 11.34 -39.80
C LEU A 357 12.91 11.20 -39.46
N LEU A 358 13.53 12.28 -39.03
CA LEU A 358 14.96 12.28 -38.66
C LEU A 358 15.24 11.87 -37.21
N ASP A 359 14.22 11.76 -36.39
CA ASP A 359 14.35 11.60 -34.94
C ASP A 359 15.09 10.32 -34.50
N TRP A 360 14.98 9.25 -35.29
CA TRP A 360 15.68 7.98 -35.04
C TRP A 360 17.01 7.85 -35.81
N ARG A 361 17.39 8.88 -36.57
CA ARG A 361 18.66 8.91 -37.29
C ARG A 361 19.75 9.55 -36.45
N GLU A 362 21.00 9.44 -36.87
CA GLU A 362 22.11 10.16 -36.26
C GLU A 362 21.81 11.68 -36.22
N GLY A 363 22.04 12.30 -35.06
CA GLY A 363 21.62 13.69 -34.82
C GLY A 363 20.14 13.88 -34.48
N GLY A 364 19.35 12.82 -34.37
CA GLY A 364 17.94 12.89 -33.98
C GLY A 364 17.76 12.92 -32.44
N VAL A 365 16.77 13.70 -31.99
CA VAL A 365 16.49 13.93 -30.54
C VAL A 365 16.10 12.62 -29.84
N THR A 366 15.19 11.83 -30.42
CA THR A 366 14.73 10.57 -29.83
C THR A 366 15.88 9.56 -29.74
N ARG A 367 16.71 9.43 -30.77
CA ARG A 367 17.88 8.56 -30.78
C ARG A 367 18.88 8.98 -29.69
N ALA A 368 19.18 10.26 -29.60
CA ALA A 368 20.11 10.81 -28.60
C ALA A 368 19.61 10.53 -27.18
N LEU A 369 18.32 10.83 -26.93
CA LEU A 369 17.73 10.57 -25.62
C LEU A 369 17.73 9.09 -25.23
N ALA A 370 17.47 8.18 -26.18
CA ALA A 370 17.54 6.74 -25.95
C ALA A 370 18.99 6.31 -25.60
N ALA A 371 20.00 6.80 -26.37
CA ALA A 371 21.41 6.53 -26.10
C ALA A 371 21.85 7.06 -24.73
N MET A 372 21.44 8.28 -24.37
CA MET A 372 21.71 8.88 -23.06
C MET A 372 21.14 8.05 -21.91
N ASN A 373 19.86 7.61 -22.02
CA ASN A 373 19.22 6.81 -20.98
C ASN A 373 19.87 5.42 -20.85
N LEU A 374 20.24 4.77 -21.94
CA LEU A 374 20.98 3.49 -21.89
C LEU A 374 22.33 3.69 -21.20
N ARG A 375 23.08 4.74 -21.55
CA ARG A 375 24.37 5.06 -20.94
C ARG A 375 24.24 5.37 -19.46
N LEU A 376 23.20 6.13 -19.07
CA LEU A 376 22.87 6.41 -17.67
C LEU A 376 22.66 5.12 -16.88
N MET A 377 21.82 4.20 -17.41
CA MET A 377 21.52 2.92 -16.78
C MET A 377 22.76 2.05 -16.63
N ASP A 378 23.57 1.90 -17.71
CA ASP A 378 24.78 1.07 -17.71
C ASP A 378 25.84 1.57 -16.69
N ASN A 379 25.97 2.88 -16.55
CA ASN A 379 26.91 3.46 -15.59
C ASN A 379 26.41 3.28 -14.16
N LEU A 380 25.18 3.67 -13.87
CA LEU A 380 24.64 3.66 -12.51
C LEU A 380 24.32 2.25 -11.99
N ALA A 381 24.12 1.25 -12.86
CA ALA A 381 23.96 -0.15 -12.48
C ALA A 381 25.17 -0.75 -11.74
N LYS A 382 26.33 -0.08 -11.82
CA LYS A 382 27.55 -0.49 -11.10
C LYS A 382 27.47 -0.22 -9.59
N ARG A 383 26.49 0.58 -9.16
CA ARG A 383 26.28 0.97 -7.76
C ARG A 383 25.02 0.30 -7.21
N ASN A 384 25.16 -0.50 -6.16
CA ASN A 384 24.04 -1.27 -5.59
C ASN A 384 22.99 -0.40 -4.89
N ASN A 385 23.33 0.82 -4.49
CA ASN A 385 22.43 1.77 -3.83
C ASN A 385 21.82 2.81 -4.78
N VAL A 386 22.10 2.76 -6.09
CA VAL A 386 21.53 3.67 -7.09
C VAL A 386 20.52 2.91 -7.96
N HIS A 387 19.32 3.44 -8.09
CA HIS A 387 18.20 2.80 -8.79
C HIS A 387 17.63 3.75 -9.83
N VAL A 388 17.65 3.33 -11.10
CA VAL A 388 17.08 4.11 -12.20
C VAL A 388 15.61 3.79 -12.34
N LEU A 389 14.75 4.83 -12.38
CA LEU A 389 13.30 4.72 -12.50
C LEU A 389 12.83 5.15 -13.90
N ALA A 390 11.84 4.43 -14.44
CA ALA A 390 11.33 4.63 -15.80
C ALA A 390 10.31 5.78 -15.89
N ALA A 391 10.79 7.04 -15.87
CA ALA A 391 9.92 8.23 -15.83
C ALA A 391 8.98 8.38 -17.04
N HIS A 392 9.33 7.82 -18.23
CA HIS A 392 8.45 7.83 -19.40
C HIS A 392 7.10 7.16 -19.10
N ARG A 393 7.06 6.12 -18.25
CA ARG A 393 5.81 5.44 -17.87
C ARG A 393 4.88 6.32 -17.06
N TRP A 394 5.41 7.24 -16.28
CA TRP A 394 4.60 8.20 -15.50
C TRP A 394 3.90 9.18 -16.43
N ILE A 395 4.60 9.61 -17.50
CA ILE A 395 4.05 10.48 -18.54
C ILE A 395 2.97 9.76 -19.34
N GLU A 396 3.24 8.51 -19.76
CA GLU A 396 2.27 7.69 -20.49
C GLU A 396 0.97 7.48 -19.69
N ARG A 397 1.07 7.19 -18.39
CA ARG A 397 -0.09 7.00 -17.51
C ARG A 397 -0.87 8.28 -17.25
N ALA A 398 -0.20 9.42 -17.12
CA ALA A 398 -0.84 10.71 -16.97
C ALA A 398 -1.53 11.19 -18.28
N GLY A 399 -1.16 10.61 -19.41
CA GLY A 399 -1.80 10.82 -20.70
C GLY A 399 -1.62 12.22 -21.28
N LYS A 400 -2.59 12.70 -22.05
CA LYS A 400 -2.49 13.96 -22.85
C LYS A 400 -2.13 15.20 -22.03
N ASN A 401 -2.44 15.21 -20.76
CA ASN A 401 -2.23 16.36 -19.88
C ASN A 401 -0.94 16.25 -19.04
N ALA A 402 -0.11 15.23 -19.31
CA ALA A 402 1.12 14.97 -18.55
C ALA A 402 2.03 16.20 -18.47
N CYS A 403 2.06 17.00 -19.51
CA CYS A 403 2.89 18.19 -19.64
C CYS A 403 2.04 19.36 -20.13
N ALA A 404 2.32 20.57 -19.61
CA ALA A 404 1.68 21.80 -20.08
C ALA A 404 2.67 22.97 -20.05
N PRO A 405 2.74 23.80 -21.15
CA PRO A 405 3.73 24.88 -21.23
C PRO A 405 3.58 25.94 -20.13
N LYS A 406 2.35 26.25 -19.76
CA LYS A 406 2.05 27.33 -18.82
C LYS A 406 2.67 27.16 -17.44
N PRO A 407 2.58 25.99 -16.74
CA PRO A 407 3.27 25.75 -15.48
C PRO A 407 4.79 25.88 -15.57
N TRP A 408 5.38 25.47 -16.70
CA TRP A 408 6.81 25.65 -16.92
C TRP A 408 7.22 27.13 -16.95
N TYR A 409 6.53 27.97 -17.73
CA TYR A 409 6.87 29.38 -17.80
C TYR A 409 6.59 30.14 -16.50
N LEU A 410 5.51 29.80 -15.79
CA LEU A 410 5.11 30.49 -14.56
C LEU A 410 5.85 30.04 -13.30
N GLY A 411 6.31 28.81 -13.25
CA GLY A 411 6.85 28.25 -12.01
C GLY A 411 7.88 27.16 -12.20
N LYS A 412 8.39 26.98 -13.42
CA LYS A 412 9.38 25.91 -13.73
C LYS A 412 8.91 24.52 -13.32
N VAL A 413 7.60 24.25 -13.49
CA VAL A 413 7.00 22.95 -13.23
C VAL A 413 6.78 22.25 -14.57
N PRO A 414 7.57 21.20 -14.92
CA PRO A 414 7.51 20.59 -16.25
C PRO A 414 6.31 19.67 -16.43
N PHE A 415 5.77 19.10 -15.35
CA PHE A 415 4.78 18.05 -15.40
C PHE A 415 3.48 18.41 -14.68
N HIS A 416 2.39 17.78 -15.09
CA HIS A 416 1.11 17.82 -14.38
C HIS A 416 1.19 17.07 -13.03
N GLY A 417 0.27 17.40 -12.12
CA GLY A 417 0.20 16.76 -10.80
C GLY A 417 0.06 15.23 -10.82
N ASP A 418 -0.50 14.67 -11.91
CA ASP A 418 -0.67 13.22 -12.06
C ASP A 418 0.66 12.50 -12.33
N VAL A 419 1.60 13.13 -13.06
CA VAL A 419 2.96 12.60 -13.25
C VAL A 419 3.69 12.52 -11.90
N PHE A 420 3.56 13.55 -11.07
CA PHE A 420 4.14 13.54 -9.72
C PHE A 420 3.47 12.52 -8.80
N ALA A 421 2.18 12.24 -8.98
CA ALA A 421 1.48 11.20 -8.23
C ALA A 421 1.99 9.79 -8.62
N GLU A 422 2.17 9.53 -9.93
CA GLU A 422 2.78 8.28 -10.42
C GLU A 422 4.22 8.11 -9.91
N ALA A 423 5.03 9.19 -9.99
CA ALA A 423 6.40 9.20 -9.47
C ALA A 423 6.45 8.90 -7.97
N ALA A 424 5.60 9.54 -7.16
CA ALA A 424 5.53 9.31 -5.72
C ALA A 424 5.20 7.85 -5.39
N GLY A 425 4.19 7.28 -6.07
CA GLY A 425 3.84 5.88 -5.89
C GLY A 425 4.96 4.91 -6.30
N GLU A 426 5.69 5.19 -7.38
CA GLU A 426 6.82 4.37 -7.84
C GLU A 426 8.00 4.43 -6.85
N ILE A 427 8.37 5.63 -6.39
CA ILE A 427 9.44 5.83 -5.40
C ILE A 427 9.08 5.11 -4.08
N HIS A 428 7.86 5.25 -3.61
CA HIS A 428 7.41 4.57 -2.39
C HIS A 428 7.40 3.04 -2.56
N GLY A 429 6.92 2.54 -3.72
CA GLY A 429 6.98 1.12 -4.07
C GLY A 429 8.42 0.58 -4.09
N ALA A 430 9.37 1.34 -4.68
CA ALA A 430 10.78 0.99 -4.71
C ALA A 430 11.39 0.97 -3.29
N ILE A 431 11.08 1.96 -2.45
CA ILE A 431 11.51 1.97 -1.04
C ILE A 431 10.99 0.74 -0.30
N ARG A 432 9.72 0.38 -0.47
CA ARG A 432 9.14 -0.84 0.12
C ARG A 432 9.86 -2.10 -0.35
N ALA A 433 10.16 -2.19 -1.64
CA ALA A 433 10.91 -3.30 -2.22
C ALA A 433 12.31 -3.44 -1.60
N LEU A 434 13.04 -2.33 -1.49
CA LEU A 434 14.39 -2.29 -0.94
C LEU A 434 14.46 -2.52 0.57
N THR A 435 13.39 -2.16 1.30
CA THR A 435 13.29 -2.38 2.75
C THR A 435 12.62 -3.70 3.14
N GLY A 436 12.32 -4.58 2.18
CA GLY A 436 11.75 -5.91 2.43
C GLY A 436 10.27 -5.90 2.81
N LEU A 437 9.55 -4.82 2.51
CA LEU A 437 8.12 -4.64 2.81
C LEU A 437 7.19 -5.07 1.66
N SER A 438 7.73 -5.70 0.61
CA SER A 438 6.94 -6.26 -0.50
C SER A 438 6.00 -7.35 -0.03
N ARG A 439 4.82 -7.41 -0.64
CA ARG A 439 3.85 -8.48 -0.41
C ARG A 439 4.32 -9.78 -1.06
N LYS A 440 3.95 -10.93 -0.47
CA LYS A 440 4.47 -12.25 -0.85
C LYS A 440 3.38 -13.26 -1.23
N LEU A 441 2.15 -13.02 -0.77
CA LEU A 441 1.00 -13.89 -1.00
C LEU A 441 -0.12 -13.09 -1.65
N LEU A 442 -0.62 -13.56 -2.78
CA LEU A 442 -1.83 -13.08 -3.42
C LEU A 442 -2.94 -14.10 -3.17
N VAL A 443 -3.95 -13.70 -2.41
CA VAL A 443 -5.16 -14.50 -2.16
C VAL A 443 -6.25 -14.04 -3.11
N LEU A 444 -6.85 -14.97 -3.82
CA LEU A 444 -7.84 -14.75 -4.87
C LEU A 444 -9.17 -15.41 -4.50
N ASP A 445 -10.27 -14.71 -4.74
CA ASP A 445 -11.57 -15.34 -4.93
C ASP A 445 -11.63 -16.03 -6.28
N LEU A 446 -12.68 -16.79 -6.55
CA LEU A 446 -12.88 -17.58 -7.77
C LEU A 446 -13.95 -17.00 -8.69
N ASP A 447 -15.24 -17.14 -8.30
CA ASP A 447 -16.38 -16.72 -9.11
C ASP A 447 -16.33 -15.21 -9.40
N ASP A 448 -16.57 -14.83 -10.63
CA ASP A 448 -16.50 -13.45 -11.11
C ASP A 448 -15.15 -12.72 -10.87
N THR A 449 -14.16 -13.43 -10.31
CA THR A 449 -12.77 -12.97 -10.12
C THR A 449 -11.81 -13.68 -11.06
N MET A 450 -11.83 -15.02 -11.11
CA MET A 450 -10.95 -15.83 -11.96
C MET A 450 -11.60 -16.24 -13.29
N TRP A 451 -12.91 -16.27 -13.32
CA TRP A 451 -13.77 -16.55 -14.46
C TRP A 451 -15.10 -15.83 -14.32
N GLY A 452 -15.87 -15.72 -15.38
CA GLY A 452 -17.22 -15.11 -15.32
C GLY A 452 -18.28 -16.16 -15.03
N GLY A 453 -19.12 -15.87 -14.05
CA GLY A 453 -20.22 -16.73 -13.58
C GLY A 453 -19.92 -17.45 -12.27
N ILE A 454 -20.95 -18.02 -11.69
CA ILE A 454 -20.89 -18.79 -10.44
C ILE A 454 -20.82 -20.28 -10.82
N VAL A 455 -19.69 -20.92 -10.52
CA VAL A 455 -19.44 -22.30 -10.98
C VAL A 455 -20.47 -23.30 -10.44
N GLY A 456 -20.96 -23.07 -9.23
CA GLY A 456 -22.01 -23.91 -8.63
C GLY A 456 -23.36 -23.87 -9.36
N ASP A 457 -23.65 -22.76 -10.04
CA ASP A 457 -24.91 -22.55 -10.75
C ASP A 457 -24.85 -23.03 -12.20
N VAL A 458 -23.75 -22.74 -12.89
CA VAL A 458 -23.65 -22.96 -14.35
C VAL A 458 -22.82 -24.17 -14.74
N GLY A 459 -22.06 -24.76 -13.83
CA GLY A 459 -21.10 -25.81 -14.11
C GLY A 459 -19.83 -25.26 -14.78
N TRP A 460 -18.72 -25.99 -14.69
CA TRP A 460 -17.44 -25.55 -15.23
C TRP A 460 -17.44 -25.40 -16.75
N GLU A 461 -18.27 -26.17 -17.48
CA GLU A 461 -18.39 -26.13 -18.95
C GLU A 461 -18.97 -24.82 -19.48
N ASN A 462 -19.77 -24.10 -18.65
CA ASN A 462 -20.47 -22.91 -19.05
C ASN A 462 -19.87 -21.63 -18.43
N LEU A 463 -18.72 -21.73 -17.77
CA LEU A 463 -17.99 -20.57 -17.27
C LEU A 463 -17.51 -19.69 -18.44
N ARG A 464 -17.59 -18.38 -18.26
CA ARG A 464 -17.03 -17.43 -19.23
C ARG A 464 -15.53 -17.30 -19.02
N LEU A 465 -14.78 -18.12 -19.74
CA LEU A 465 -13.32 -18.14 -19.72
C LEU A 465 -12.84 -18.60 -21.10
N GLY A 466 -12.05 -17.73 -21.77
CA GLY A 466 -11.48 -18.06 -23.08
C GLY A 466 -11.74 -17.03 -24.16
N GLY A 467 -11.12 -17.22 -25.33
CA GLY A 467 -11.03 -16.26 -26.42
C GLY A 467 -12.25 -16.15 -27.33
N HIS A 468 -13.41 -16.71 -26.95
CA HIS A 468 -14.62 -16.64 -27.79
C HIS A 468 -15.45 -15.38 -27.56
N ASP A 469 -15.26 -14.70 -26.43
CA ASP A 469 -15.83 -13.39 -26.13
C ASP A 469 -14.84 -12.52 -25.36
N GLY A 470 -14.99 -11.20 -25.48
CA GLY A 470 -14.03 -10.25 -24.89
C GLY A 470 -13.92 -10.35 -23.36
N LEU A 471 -14.98 -10.76 -22.66
CA LEU A 471 -14.95 -10.95 -21.22
C LEU A 471 -14.20 -12.24 -20.84
N GLY A 472 -14.45 -13.34 -21.55
CA GLY A 472 -13.72 -14.60 -21.37
C GLY A 472 -12.23 -14.42 -21.62
N GLU A 473 -11.85 -13.68 -22.68
CA GLU A 473 -10.47 -13.34 -23.00
C GLU A 473 -9.81 -12.50 -21.87
N SER A 474 -10.55 -11.54 -21.31
CA SER A 474 -10.02 -10.69 -20.22
C SER A 474 -9.68 -11.50 -18.96
N PHE A 475 -10.46 -12.51 -18.60
CA PHE A 475 -10.15 -13.40 -17.50
C PHE A 475 -8.90 -14.25 -17.75
N VAL A 476 -8.76 -14.77 -18.98
CA VAL A 476 -7.53 -15.51 -19.39
C VAL A 476 -6.30 -14.60 -19.27
N ASP A 477 -6.40 -13.36 -19.73
CA ASP A 477 -5.31 -12.40 -19.66
C ASP A 477 -5.01 -11.96 -18.21
N PHE A 478 -6.03 -11.84 -17.36
CA PHE A 478 -5.85 -11.62 -15.93
C PHE A 478 -5.11 -12.80 -15.29
N GLN A 479 -5.52 -14.04 -15.56
CA GLN A 479 -4.84 -15.24 -15.06
C GLN A 479 -3.39 -15.33 -15.54
N ARG A 480 -3.09 -14.95 -16.78
CA ARG A 480 -1.71 -14.86 -17.29
C ARG A 480 -0.87 -13.85 -16.51
N ALA A 481 -1.46 -12.69 -16.18
CA ALA A 481 -0.78 -11.68 -15.37
C ALA A 481 -0.56 -12.16 -13.93
N VAL A 482 -1.53 -12.85 -13.32
CA VAL A 482 -1.38 -13.50 -12.00
C VAL A 482 -0.28 -14.57 -12.05
N LYS A 483 -0.27 -15.41 -13.07
CA LYS A 483 0.78 -16.44 -13.24
C LYS A 483 2.18 -15.84 -13.42
N ALA A 484 2.29 -14.68 -14.06
CA ALA A 484 3.57 -13.99 -14.18
C ALA A 484 4.11 -13.53 -12.81
N LEU A 485 3.25 -13.24 -11.83
CA LEU A 485 3.69 -12.91 -10.47
C LEU A 485 4.37 -14.10 -9.76
N THR A 486 3.95 -15.34 -10.04
CA THR A 486 4.59 -16.52 -9.42
C THR A 486 6.07 -16.62 -9.80
N ARG A 487 6.42 -16.26 -11.05
CA ARG A 487 7.81 -16.21 -11.53
C ARG A 487 8.64 -15.11 -10.85
N ARG A 488 7.97 -14.14 -10.22
CA ARG A 488 8.59 -13.08 -9.40
C ARG A 488 8.64 -13.44 -7.92
N GLY A 489 8.24 -14.67 -7.55
CA GLY A 489 8.27 -15.17 -6.19
C GLY A 489 7.04 -14.81 -5.35
N ILE A 490 5.94 -14.42 -5.97
CA ILE A 490 4.66 -14.23 -5.29
C ILE A 490 3.91 -15.56 -5.31
N VAL A 491 3.52 -16.05 -4.16
CA VAL A 491 2.73 -17.28 -4.06
C VAL A 491 1.24 -16.98 -4.13
N LEU A 492 0.45 -17.94 -4.61
CA LEU A 492 -0.99 -17.79 -4.79
C LEU A 492 -1.77 -18.63 -3.78
N GLY A 493 -2.83 -18.07 -3.24
CA GLY A 493 -3.80 -18.77 -2.40
C GLY A 493 -5.23 -18.57 -2.91
N ILE A 494 -6.12 -19.50 -2.63
CA ILE A 494 -7.55 -19.38 -2.93
C ILE A 494 -8.32 -19.21 -1.63
N VAL A 495 -9.21 -18.21 -1.58
CA VAL A 495 -10.24 -18.08 -0.53
C VAL A 495 -11.56 -17.74 -1.19
N SER A 496 -12.46 -18.71 -1.29
CA SER A 496 -13.72 -18.57 -2.00
C SER A 496 -14.88 -19.20 -1.23
N LYS A 497 -16.06 -18.60 -1.35
CA LYS A 497 -17.33 -19.16 -0.87
C LYS A 497 -17.92 -20.06 -1.96
N ASN A 498 -17.52 -21.31 -1.93
CA ASN A 498 -17.90 -22.30 -2.94
C ASN A 498 -17.83 -23.71 -2.37
N GLU A 499 -18.23 -24.70 -3.16
CA GLU A 499 -17.95 -26.10 -2.87
C GLU A 499 -16.60 -26.49 -3.45
N ASP A 500 -15.70 -27.04 -2.59
CA ASP A 500 -14.30 -27.32 -2.97
C ASP A 500 -14.21 -28.27 -4.19
N THR A 501 -15.03 -29.33 -4.21
CA THR A 501 -15.01 -30.30 -5.32
C THR A 501 -15.38 -29.67 -6.65
N VAL A 502 -16.42 -28.84 -6.68
CA VAL A 502 -16.96 -28.18 -7.88
C VAL A 502 -15.96 -27.12 -8.40
N ALA A 503 -15.45 -26.28 -7.51
CA ALA A 503 -14.49 -25.23 -7.88
C ALA A 503 -13.16 -25.83 -8.37
N MET A 504 -12.67 -26.89 -7.73
CA MET A 504 -11.44 -27.57 -8.14
C MET A 504 -11.61 -28.35 -9.45
N GLU A 505 -12.82 -28.83 -9.75
CA GLU A 505 -13.12 -29.44 -11.04
C GLU A 505 -12.98 -28.43 -12.17
N ALA A 506 -13.46 -27.19 -12.00
CA ALA A 506 -13.28 -26.10 -12.96
C ALA A 506 -11.79 -25.82 -13.21
N ILE A 507 -10.98 -25.69 -12.13
CA ILE A 507 -9.54 -25.44 -12.24
C ILE A 507 -8.81 -26.57 -13.00
N ARG A 508 -9.22 -27.84 -12.81
CA ARG A 508 -8.58 -29.00 -13.44
C ARG A 508 -9.01 -29.21 -14.86
N LYS A 509 -10.31 -29.07 -15.16
CA LYS A 509 -10.92 -29.52 -16.43
C LYS A 509 -11.11 -28.42 -17.45
N HIS A 510 -11.37 -27.17 -17.05
CA HIS A 510 -11.66 -26.13 -18.03
C HIS A 510 -10.47 -25.91 -18.97
N PRO A 511 -10.63 -26.05 -20.31
CA PRO A 511 -9.52 -26.03 -21.25
C PRO A 511 -8.75 -24.72 -21.31
N GLU A 512 -9.44 -23.59 -21.17
CA GLU A 512 -8.88 -22.23 -21.20
C GLU A 512 -8.31 -21.74 -19.86
N MET A 513 -8.38 -22.58 -18.79
CA MET A 513 -7.82 -22.22 -17.49
C MET A 513 -6.28 -22.15 -17.57
N VAL A 514 -5.72 -20.99 -17.23
CA VAL A 514 -4.27 -20.74 -17.26
C VAL A 514 -3.61 -21.14 -15.93
N LEU A 515 -4.26 -20.84 -14.81
CA LEU A 515 -3.80 -21.26 -13.50
C LEU A 515 -4.30 -22.66 -13.20
N ARG A 516 -3.40 -23.51 -12.73
CA ARG A 516 -3.69 -24.92 -12.39
C ARG A 516 -3.52 -25.12 -10.89
N GLU A 517 -3.97 -26.27 -10.40
CA GLU A 517 -3.90 -26.61 -8.96
C GLU A 517 -2.51 -26.41 -8.36
N ASP A 518 -1.46 -26.79 -9.11
CA ASP A 518 -0.06 -26.68 -8.69
C ASP A 518 0.46 -25.23 -8.60
N ASP A 519 -0.26 -24.24 -9.16
CA ASP A 519 0.09 -22.84 -9.04
C ASP A 519 -0.27 -22.28 -7.65
N PHE A 520 -1.14 -22.96 -6.89
CA PHE A 520 -1.64 -22.49 -5.60
C PHE A 520 -0.98 -23.23 -4.44
N VAL A 521 -0.44 -22.46 -3.51
CA VAL A 521 0.22 -23.01 -2.31
C VAL A 521 -0.77 -23.44 -1.22
N GLY A 522 -2.01 -22.94 -1.25
CA GLY A 522 -3.05 -23.32 -0.32
C GLY A 522 -4.41 -22.82 -0.75
N ARG A 523 -5.47 -23.42 -0.19
CA ARG A 523 -6.85 -23.04 -0.50
C ARG A 523 -7.76 -23.16 0.71
N ARG A 524 -8.78 -22.28 0.76
CA ARG A 524 -9.92 -22.32 1.67
C ARG A 524 -11.18 -22.08 0.84
N ILE A 525 -11.79 -23.15 0.37
CA ILE A 525 -13.01 -23.12 -0.42
C ILE A 525 -14.12 -23.70 0.45
N ASN A 526 -14.90 -22.83 1.03
CA ASN A 526 -16.00 -23.19 1.94
C ASN A 526 -16.86 -21.95 2.22
N TRP A 527 -17.99 -22.13 2.92
CA TRP A 527 -18.96 -21.08 3.22
C TRP A 527 -18.67 -20.26 4.49
N ARG A 528 -17.48 -20.42 5.10
CA ARG A 528 -17.06 -19.65 6.28
C ARG A 528 -16.65 -18.23 5.89
N ASP A 529 -16.52 -17.36 6.90
CA ASP A 529 -16.03 -15.99 6.74
C ASP A 529 -14.66 -15.95 6.03
N LYS A 530 -14.53 -15.13 4.97
CA LYS A 530 -13.30 -15.06 4.17
C LYS A 530 -12.13 -14.50 4.99
N ALA A 531 -12.37 -13.57 5.92
CA ALA A 531 -11.29 -13.05 6.76
C ALA A 531 -10.70 -14.14 7.67
N GLN A 532 -11.55 -15.00 8.25
CA GLN A 532 -11.08 -16.14 9.04
C GLN A 532 -10.32 -17.15 8.17
N ASN A 533 -10.83 -17.44 6.98
CA ASN A 533 -10.17 -18.33 6.01
C ASN A 533 -8.79 -17.80 5.57
N ILE A 534 -8.64 -16.48 5.39
CA ILE A 534 -7.35 -15.85 5.10
C ILE A 534 -6.40 -16.01 6.29
N ALA A 535 -6.86 -15.75 7.51
CA ALA A 535 -6.04 -15.89 8.71
C ALA A 535 -5.56 -17.34 8.91
N ASP A 536 -6.46 -18.32 8.72
CA ASP A 536 -6.14 -19.75 8.82
C ASP A 536 -5.12 -20.18 7.72
N LEU A 537 -5.28 -19.69 6.49
CA LEU A 537 -4.37 -19.97 5.37
C LEU A 537 -2.98 -19.37 5.61
N VAL A 538 -2.94 -18.13 6.09
CA VAL A 538 -1.69 -17.41 6.37
C VAL A 538 -0.91 -18.07 7.52
N ALA A 539 -1.62 -18.54 8.55
CA ALA A 539 -1.03 -19.30 9.66
C ALA A 539 -0.44 -20.64 9.17
N GLU A 540 -1.16 -21.38 8.32
CA GLU A 540 -0.66 -22.62 7.71
C GLU A 540 0.60 -22.40 6.88
N LEU A 541 0.65 -21.30 6.12
CA LEU A 541 1.81 -20.95 5.27
C LEU A 541 2.96 -20.31 6.07
N ASN A 542 2.80 -20.15 7.39
CA ASN A 542 3.76 -19.49 8.27
C ASN A 542 4.17 -18.09 7.75
N LEU A 543 3.19 -17.33 7.25
CA LEU A 543 3.34 -15.96 6.74
C LEU A 543 2.72 -14.96 7.73
N GLY A 544 3.11 -13.70 7.63
CA GLY A 544 2.42 -12.63 8.34
C GLY A 544 1.33 -11.99 7.48
N LEU A 545 0.21 -11.56 8.09
CA LEU A 545 -0.90 -10.88 7.40
C LEU A 545 -0.46 -9.67 6.57
N GLN A 546 0.58 -8.96 7.03
CA GLN A 546 1.19 -7.84 6.29
C GLN A 546 1.87 -8.25 4.97
N SER A 547 2.01 -9.55 4.69
CA SER A 547 2.56 -10.07 3.43
C SER A 547 1.47 -10.39 2.39
N VAL A 548 0.19 -10.19 2.73
CA VAL A 548 -0.95 -10.65 1.96
C VAL A 548 -1.59 -9.52 1.16
N VAL A 549 -1.99 -9.86 -0.06
CA VAL A 549 -2.93 -9.08 -0.90
C VAL A 549 -4.17 -9.94 -1.10
N PHE A 550 -5.35 -9.37 -0.94
CA PHE A 550 -6.62 -10.05 -1.20
C PHE A 550 -7.38 -9.38 -2.34
N ILE A 551 -7.75 -10.14 -3.35
CA ILE A 551 -8.55 -9.68 -4.50
C ILE A 551 -9.84 -10.49 -4.55
N ASP A 552 -10.94 -9.76 -4.71
CA ASP A 552 -12.31 -10.27 -4.73
C ASP A 552 -13.16 -9.27 -5.52
N ASP A 553 -14.07 -9.73 -6.36
CA ASP A 553 -14.97 -8.86 -7.12
C ASP A 553 -16.02 -8.21 -6.22
N ASN A 554 -16.43 -8.90 -5.14
CA ASN A 554 -17.50 -8.47 -4.23
C ASN A 554 -17.00 -7.37 -3.26
N PRO A 555 -17.51 -6.13 -3.35
CA PRO A 555 -17.09 -5.04 -2.46
C PRO A 555 -17.44 -5.30 -0.99
N VAL A 556 -18.44 -6.11 -0.68
CA VAL A 556 -18.82 -6.44 0.70
C VAL A 556 -17.77 -7.34 1.34
N GLU A 557 -17.27 -8.35 0.61
CA GLU A 557 -16.22 -9.23 1.11
C GLU A 557 -14.90 -8.45 1.27
N ARG A 558 -14.56 -7.57 0.31
CA ARG A 558 -13.39 -6.70 0.44
C ARG A 558 -13.48 -5.79 1.67
N ALA A 559 -14.63 -5.16 1.92
CA ALA A 559 -14.84 -4.32 3.10
C ALA A 559 -14.72 -5.12 4.39
N ARG A 560 -15.28 -6.33 4.43
CA ARG A 560 -15.21 -7.24 5.58
C ARG A 560 -13.77 -7.62 5.90
N VAL A 561 -12.97 -7.96 4.89
CA VAL A 561 -11.55 -8.32 5.10
C VAL A 561 -10.74 -7.12 5.56
N ARG A 562 -10.95 -5.92 5.00
CA ARG A 562 -10.28 -4.67 5.46
C ARG A 562 -10.56 -4.37 6.93
N GLU A 563 -11.80 -4.56 7.36
CA GLU A 563 -12.20 -4.31 8.76
C GLU A 563 -11.59 -5.34 9.71
N ALA A 564 -11.67 -6.62 9.36
CA ALA A 564 -11.25 -7.72 10.23
C ALA A 564 -9.73 -7.92 10.26
N LEU A 565 -9.03 -7.65 9.16
CA LEU A 565 -7.60 -7.88 8.96
C LEU A 565 -6.92 -6.63 8.37
N PRO A 566 -6.73 -5.56 9.15
CA PRO A 566 -6.20 -4.29 8.63
C PRO A 566 -4.78 -4.38 8.07
N GLU A 567 -4.00 -5.41 8.44
CA GLU A 567 -2.66 -5.64 7.88
C GLU A 567 -2.70 -6.23 6.44
N VAL A 568 -3.81 -6.88 6.05
CA VAL A 568 -4.00 -7.40 4.69
C VAL A 568 -4.25 -6.23 3.75
N PHE A 569 -3.49 -6.15 2.67
CA PHE A 569 -3.75 -5.16 1.65
C PHE A 569 -4.90 -5.63 0.75
N VAL A 570 -6.01 -4.89 0.78
CA VAL A 570 -7.17 -5.13 -0.07
C VAL A 570 -7.32 -3.93 -1.00
N PRO A 571 -6.84 -4.01 -2.26
CA PRO A 571 -6.89 -2.88 -3.19
C PRO A 571 -8.34 -2.50 -3.53
N GLU A 572 -8.54 -1.26 -3.96
CA GLU A 572 -9.76 -0.91 -4.69
C GLU A 572 -9.76 -1.68 -6.00
N TRP A 573 -10.86 -2.40 -6.26
CA TRP A 573 -10.95 -3.29 -7.40
C TRP A 573 -12.04 -2.82 -8.37
N PRO A 574 -11.77 -2.76 -9.69
CA PRO A 574 -12.74 -2.26 -10.65
C PRO A 574 -13.99 -3.14 -10.72
N GLU A 575 -15.14 -2.53 -10.94
CA GLU A 575 -16.38 -3.27 -11.26
C GLU A 575 -16.34 -3.85 -12.68
N ASP A 576 -15.71 -3.12 -13.60
CA ASP A 576 -15.49 -3.57 -14.98
C ASP A 576 -14.39 -4.62 -15.03
N LYS A 577 -14.79 -5.87 -15.31
CA LYS A 577 -13.91 -7.04 -15.35
C LYS A 577 -12.86 -6.96 -16.47
N LEU A 578 -13.10 -6.17 -17.52
CA LEU A 578 -12.12 -5.92 -18.58
C LEU A 578 -10.89 -5.16 -18.08
N LEU A 579 -10.98 -4.51 -16.92
CA LEU A 579 -9.90 -3.75 -16.31
C LEU A 579 -9.07 -4.55 -15.29
N TYR A 580 -9.40 -5.80 -15.00
CA TYR A 580 -8.73 -6.60 -13.95
C TYR A 580 -7.24 -6.75 -14.17
N LYS A 581 -6.81 -7.06 -15.40
CA LYS A 581 -5.38 -7.15 -15.73
C LYS A 581 -4.65 -5.83 -15.47
N SER A 582 -5.21 -4.70 -15.91
CA SER A 582 -4.58 -3.39 -15.71
C SER A 582 -4.56 -2.97 -14.25
N ALA A 583 -5.62 -3.28 -13.49
CA ALA A 583 -5.67 -3.06 -12.04
C ALA A 583 -4.58 -3.86 -11.32
N LEU A 584 -4.43 -5.15 -11.62
CA LEU A 584 -3.35 -5.98 -11.06
C LEU A 584 -1.96 -5.42 -11.38
N GLN A 585 -1.74 -5.02 -12.64
CA GLN A 585 -0.46 -4.48 -13.10
C GLN A 585 -0.14 -3.10 -12.52
N SER A 586 -1.13 -2.38 -12.01
CA SER A 586 -0.92 -1.10 -11.32
C SER A 586 -0.47 -1.26 -9.86
N LEU A 587 -0.55 -2.46 -9.29
CA LEU A 587 -0.16 -2.73 -7.90
C LEU A 587 1.36 -2.75 -7.75
N ARG A 588 1.90 -1.78 -7.01
CA ARG A 588 3.33 -1.63 -6.70
C ARG A 588 3.76 -2.45 -5.48
N CYS A 589 2.82 -3.02 -4.75
CA CYS A 589 3.08 -3.80 -3.52
C CYS A 589 3.85 -5.11 -3.76
N PHE A 590 3.94 -5.57 -5.00
CA PHE A 590 4.69 -6.75 -5.43
C PHE A 590 6.09 -6.45 -5.98
N ASP A 591 6.52 -5.19 -5.98
CA ASP A 591 7.83 -4.82 -6.48
C ASP A 591 8.92 -5.41 -5.60
N VAL A 592 10.00 -5.86 -6.23
CA VAL A 592 11.17 -6.47 -5.59
C VAL A 592 12.45 -5.89 -6.17
N ALA A 593 13.45 -5.73 -5.33
CA ALA A 593 14.75 -5.19 -5.77
C ALA A 593 15.49 -6.15 -6.72
N SER A 594 15.32 -7.46 -6.54
CA SER A 594 15.91 -8.51 -7.37
C SER A 594 15.05 -9.78 -7.30
N ILE A 595 15.18 -10.63 -8.30
CA ILE A 595 14.53 -11.96 -8.33
C ILE A 595 15.64 -13.00 -8.25
N SER A 596 15.67 -13.76 -7.17
CA SER A 596 16.58 -14.90 -7.05
C SER A 596 15.99 -16.17 -7.66
N LYS A 597 16.83 -17.18 -7.87
CA LYS A 597 16.37 -18.51 -8.34
C LYS A 597 15.35 -19.11 -7.35
N GLU A 598 15.60 -18.97 -6.06
CA GLU A 598 14.71 -19.43 -4.99
C GLU A 598 13.39 -18.65 -4.93
N ASP A 599 13.39 -17.37 -5.34
CA ASP A 599 12.14 -16.62 -5.47
C ASP A 599 11.29 -17.20 -6.62
N ALA A 600 11.92 -17.50 -7.76
CA ALA A 600 11.23 -18.08 -8.90
C ALA A 600 10.67 -19.50 -8.61
N GLU A 601 11.34 -20.26 -7.75
CA GLU A 601 10.95 -21.61 -7.34
C GLU A 601 10.06 -21.65 -6.09
N ARG A 602 9.66 -20.51 -5.55
CA ARG A 602 8.97 -20.40 -4.25
C ARG A 602 7.69 -21.23 -4.17
N THR A 603 6.88 -21.28 -5.22
CA THR A 603 5.66 -22.09 -5.27
C THR A 603 5.97 -23.59 -5.08
N HIS A 604 7.01 -24.09 -5.73
CA HIS A 604 7.46 -25.47 -5.56
C HIS A 604 7.98 -25.77 -4.15
N LEU A 605 8.63 -24.79 -3.52
CA LEU A 605 9.10 -24.92 -2.14
C LEU A 605 7.93 -25.07 -1.16
N TYR A 606 6.83 -24.32 -1.34
CA TYR A 606 5.62 -24.49 -0.52
C TYR A 606 4.90 -25.81 -0.80
N ALA A 607 4.90 -26.30 -2.05
CA ALA A 607 4.37 -27.62 -2.36
C ALA A 607 5.15 -28.74 -1.65
N SER A 608 6.49 -28.60 -1.60
CA SER A 608 7.34 -29.51 -0.83
C SER A 608 7.09 -29.43 0.68
N GLU A 609 6.79 -28.22 1.19
CA GLU A 609 6.42 -28.02 2.61
C GLU A 609 5.16 -28.77 2.98
N ARG A 610 4.12 -28.69 2.15
CA ARG A 610 2.87 -29.44 2.38
C ARG A 610 3.12 -30.95 2.50
N LYS A 611 4.00 -31.51 1.65
CA LYS A 611 4.38 -32.94 1.75
C LYS A 611 5.08 -33.26 3.06
N ARG A 612 5.85 -32.31 3.62
CA ARG A 612 6.50 -32.47 4.94
C ARG A 612 5.49 -32.46 6.06
N ASP A 613 4.49 -31.57 6.00
CA ASP A 613 3.41 -31.48 6.98
C ASP A 613 2.52 -32.74 6.96
N GLU A 614 2.25 -33.27 5.77
CA GLU A 614 1.54 -34.55 5.63
C GLU A 614 2.31 -35.70 6.29
N LEU A 615 3.63 -35.76 6.09
CA LEU A 615 4.49 -36.74 6.74
C LEU A 615 4.48 -36.56 8.26
N GLN A 616 4.53 -35.30 8.76
CA GLN A 616 4.48 -35.01 10.20
C GLN A 616 3.20 -35.54 10.84
N LYS A 617 2.06 -35.42 10.18
CA LYS A 617 0.77 -35.93 10.65
C LYS A 617 0.69 -37.46 10.70
N GLN A 618 1.56 -38.15 9.94
CA GLN A 618 1.61 -39.63 9.89
C GLN A 618 2.55 -40.25 10.94
N VAL A 619 3.44 -39.46 11.53
CA VAL A 619 4.47 -39.91 12.48
C VAL A 619 4.10 -39.54 13.91
N GLY A 620 4.38 -40.40 14.86
CA GLY A 620 3.92 -40.27 16.25
C GLY A 620 4.70 -39.27 17.11
N SER A 621 5.91 -38.84 16.69
CA SER A 621 6.71 -37.87 17.42
C SER A 621 7.44 -36.88 16.50
N ILE A 622 7.70 -35.66 17.02
CA ILE A 622 8.46 -34.62 16.30
C ILE A 622 9.89 -35.08 16.02
N ASP A 623 10.51 -35.79 16.93
CA ASP A 623 11.90 -36.23 16.76
C ASP A 623 12.02 -37.30 15.68
N GLU A 624 11.09 -38.25 15.61
CA GLU A 624 11.02 -39.25 14.52
C GLU A 624 10.76 -38.57 13.15
N TRP A 625 9.88 -37.54 13.11
CA TRP A 625 9.64 -36.80 11.92
C TRP A 625 10.91 -36.10 11.45
N LEU A 626 11.62 -35.40 12.33
CA LEU A 626 12.86 -34.70 12.00
C LEU A 626 13.96 -35.65 11.51
N LEU A 627 14.15 -36.79 12.16
CA LEU A 627 15.07 -37.84 11.71
C LEU A 627 14.69 -38.39 10.32
N GLY A 628 13.37 -38.56 10.11
CA GLY A 628 12.84 -39.06 8.85
C GLY A 628 12.97 -38.09 7.67
N LEU A 629 13.25 -36.79 7.91
CA LEU A 629 13.48 -35.80 6.87
C LEU A 629 14.87 -35.90 6.23
N GLY A 630 15.91 -36.34 7.00
CA GLY A 630 17.29 -36.35 6.52
C GLY A 630 17.84 -34.95 6.25
N ILE A 631 17.73 -34.06 7.23
CA ILE A 631 18.05 -32.63 7.05
C ILE A 631 19.56 -32.44 6.94
N THR A 632 20.00 -31.80 5.87
CA THR A 632 21.40 -31.36 5.66
C THR A 632 21.49 -29.85 5.78
N VAL A 633 22.40 -29.37 6.61
CA VAL A 633 22.71 -27.96 6.81
C VAL A 633 24.14 -27.71 6.34
N ARG A 634 24.29 -26.85 5.32
CA ARG A 634 25.63 -26.45 4.82
C ARG A 634 25.86 -24.99 5.22
N ALA A 635 26.94 -24.74 5.98
CA ALA A 635 27.35 -23.41 6.41
C ALA A 635 28.66 -23.03 5.73
N GLU A 636 28.67 -21.95 4.98
CA GLU A 636 29.84 -21.43 4.27
C GLU A 636 30.04 -19.94 4.58
N PRO A 637 31.29 -19.42 4.57
CA PRO A 637 31.53 -18.00 4.74
C PRO A 637 30.85 -17.14 3.68
N LEU A 638 30.57 -15.87 4.02
CA LEU A 638 30.06 -14.91 3.03
C LEU A 638 31.09 -14.69 1.92
N ALA A 639 30.69 -14.94 0.69
CA ALA A 639 31.52 -14.83 -0.50
C ALA A 639 30.76 -14.13 -1.65
N HIS A 640 31.44 -13.79 -2.73
CA HIS A 640 30.81 -13.09 -3.87
C HIS A 640 29.57 -13.82 -4.43
N HIS A 641 29.58 -15.16 -4.49
CA HIS A 641 28.48 -15.94 -5.08
C HIS A 641 27.22 -16.00 -4.20
N ASN A 642 27.36 -15.95 -2.86
CA ASN A 642 26.22 -16.05 -1.94
C ASN A 642 25.80 -14.69 -1.35
N ARG A 643 26.61 -13.63 -1.54
CA ARG A 643 26.41 -12.27 -1.02
C ARG A 643 25.03 -11.65 -1.39
N PRO A 644 24.59 -11.68 -2.68
CA PRO A 644 23.31 -11.06 -3.04
C PRO A 644 22.14 -11.71 -2.30
N ARG A 645 22.17 -13.03 -2.17
CA ARG A 645 21.12 -13.77 -1.48
C ARG A 645 21.17 -13.59 0.03
N ALA A 646 22.34 -13.53 0.63
CA ALA A 646 22.50 -13.25 2.05
C ALA A 646 21.94 -11.86 2.41
N ALA A 647 22.28 -10.82 1.67
CA ALA A 647 21.74 -9.47 1.85
C ALA A 647 20.22 -9.44 1.65
N GLN A 648 19.71 -10.13 0.64
CA GLN A 648 18.27 -10.25 0.41
C GLN A 648 17.55 -10.94 1.60
N LEU A 649 18.13 -12.02 2.15
CA LEU A 649 17.55 -12.73 3.29
C LEU A 649 17.54 -11.85 4.55
N LEU A 650 18.63 -11.15 4.85
CA LEU A 650 18.75 -10.20 5.95
C LEU A 650 17.66 -9.12 5.86
N ASN A 651 17.44 -8.59 4.66
CA ASN A 651 16.50 -7.51 4.41
C ASN A 651 15.02 -7.96 4.34
N LYS A 652 14.74 -9.19 3.88
CA LYS A 652 13.37 -9.72 3.71
C LYS A 652 12.84 -10.47 4.93
N THR A 653 13.68 -10.89 5.89
CA THR A 653 13.26 -11.69 7.03
C THR A 653 12.92 -10.80 8.21
N ASN A 654 11.72 -10.99 8.79
CA ASN A 654 11.21 -10.20 9.89
C ASN A 654 10.90 -11.03 11.15
N GLN A 655 10.52 -12.31 11.03
CA GLN A 655 10.04 -13.12 12.13
C GLN A 655 11.18 -13.70 12.99
N LEU A 656 12.12 -14.40 12.37
CA LEU A 656 13.31 -14.90 13.03
C LEU A 656 14.52 -14.05 12.61
N ASN A 657 14.62 -12.87 13.22
CA ASN A 657 15.69 -11.91 12.99
C ASN A 657 16.00 -11.19 14.31
N LEU A 658 17.20 -11.42 14.82
CA LEU A 658 17.65 -10.98 16.15
C LEU A 658 17.86 -9.45 16.20
N SER A 659 18.61 -8.91 15.25
CA SER A 659 19.07 -7.51 15.23
C SER A 659 18.22 -6.61 14.34
N THR A 660 17.46 -7.19 13.42
CA THR A 660 16.63 -6.48 12.41
C THR A 660 17.42 -5.46 11.58
N ARG A 661 18.76 -5.59 11.49
CA ARG A 661 19.59 -4.75 10.63
C ARG A 661 19.14 -4.86 9.18
N ARG A 662 19.34 -3.77 8.44
CA ARG A 662 19.08 -3.71 6.99
C ARG A 662 20.33 -3.15 6.35
N LEU A 663 21.01 -3.98 5.56
CA LEU A 663 22.28 -3.65 4.92
C LEU A 663 22.19 -3.93 3.42
N THR A 664 22.86 -3.12 2.63
CA THR A 664 23.14 -3.40 1.22
C THR A 664 24.12 -4.58 1.10
N GLU A 665 24.27 -5.12 -0.10
CA GLU A 665 25.22 -6.19 -0.35
C GLU A 665 26.65 -5.80 0.01
N ASP A 666 27.06 -4.57 -0.35
CA ASP A 666 28.41 -4.07 -0.13
C ASP A 666 28.66 -3.77 1.34
N GLU A 667 27.68 -3.19 2.06
CA GLU A 667 27.75 -2.98 3.51
C GLU A 667 27.88 -4.31 4.27
N LEU A 668 27.09 -5.31 3.89
CA LEU A 668 27.14 -6.63 4.52
C LEU A 668 28.48 -7.31 4.27
N PHE A 669 28.99 -7.22 3.03
CA PHE A 669 30.26 -7.80 2.67
C PHE A 669 31.42 -7.08 3.37
N ALA A 670 31.46 -5.75 3.36
CA ALA A 670 32.48 -4.96 4.07
C ALA A 670 32.45 -5.25 5.57
N TRP A 671 31.28 -5.36 6.18
CA TRP A 671 31.13 -5.72 7.59
C TRP A 671 31.74 -7.09 7.91
N ALA A 672 31.55 -8.08 7.03
CA ALA A 672 32.05 -9.44 7.22
C ALA A 672 33.56 -9.60 6.95
N GLN A 673 34.22 -8.61 6.31
CA GLN A 673 35.67 -8.65 6.06
C GLN A 673 36.51 -8.17 7.27
N GLU A 674 35.89 -7.59 8.29
CA GLU A 674 36.59 -7.14 9.49
C GLU A 674 37.20 -8.35 10.25
N PRO A 675 38.45 -8.26 10.75
CA PRO A 675 39.13 -9.42 11.32
C PRO A 675 38.46 -10.06 12.54
N ASN A 676 37.72 -9.26 13.31
CA ASN A 676 37.00 -9.71 14.51
C ASN A 676 35.55 -10.12 14.23
N ARG A 677 35.16 -10.24 12.94
CA ARG A 677 33.80 -10.57 12.51
C ARG A 677 33.78 -11.79 11.61
N ARG A 678 32.68 -12.55 11.70
CA ARG A 678 32.41 -13.68 10.82
C ARG A 678 30.93 -13.70 10.47
N LEU A 679 30.64 -14.11 9.23
CA LEU A 679 29.29 -14.38 8.79
C LEU A 679 29.25 -15.69 7.99
N TRP A 680 28.34 -16.57 8.35
CA TRP A 680 28.04 -17.78 7.59
C TRP A 680 26.68 -17.66 6.93
N ALA A 681 26.68 -17.96 5.65
CA ALA A 681 25.48 -18.18 4.83
C ALA A 681 25.11 -19.66 4.93
N VAL A 682 23.87 -19.95 5.27
CA VAL A 682 23.41 -21.30 5.59
C VAL A 682 22.36 -21.77 4.60
N THR A 683 22.67 -22.87 3.92
CA THR A 683 21.78 -23.57 2.97
C THR A 683 21.22 -24.81 3.65
N VAL A 684 19.92 -25.08 3.47
CA VAL A 684 19.22 -26.20 4.09
C VAL A 684 18.54 -27.05 3.03
N GLY A 685 18.78 -28.35 3.06
CA GLY A 685 18.13 -29.33 2.21
C GLY A 685 17.57 -30.50 3.01
N ASP A 686 16.63 -31.25 2.42
CA ASP A 686 16.13 -32.51 2.94
C ASP A 686 15.67 -33.45 1.81
N LYS A 687 15.11 -34.62 2.12
CA LYS A 687 14.66 -35.58 1.10
C LYS A 687 13.58 -35.07 0.12
N PHE A 688 12.90 -33.94 0.44
CA PHE A 688 11.87 -33.36 -0.41
C PHE A 688 12.42 -32.23 -1.29
N GLY A 689 13.66 -31.78 -1.07
CA GLY A 689 14.32 -30.80 -1.91
C GLY A 689 15.26 -29.86 -1.16
N ASP A 690 15.97 -29.04 -1.95
CA ASP A 690 16.84 -27.99 -1.44
C ASP A 690 16.02 -26.70 -1.21
N ALA A 691 16.01 -26.18 0.02
CA ALA A 691 15.37 -24.92 0.35
C ALA A 691 16.24 -23.69 0.01
N GLY A 692 17.46 -23.91 -0.47
CA GLY A 692 18.43 -22.89 -0.81
C GLY A 692 19.03 -22.19 0.40
N LEU A 693 19.63 -21.03 0.20
CA LEU A 693 20.17 -20.19 1.26
C LEU A 693 19.02 -19.59 2.09
N THR A 694 18.82 -20.13 3.29
CA THR A 694 17.68 -19.84 4.17
C THR A 694 18.09 -19.34 5.55
N GLY A 695 19.37 -19.38 5.91
CA GLY A 695 19.86 -18.92 7.21
C GLY A 695 21.09 -18.03 7.11
N ILE A 696 21.25 -17.13 8.08
CA ILE A 696 22.46 -16.35 8.34
C ILE A 696 22.73 -16.37 9.83
N VAL A 697 23.96 -16.63 10.19
CA VAL A 697 24.46 -16.32 11.52
C VAL A 697 25.76 -15.53 11.40
N SER A 698 25.84 -14.40 12.11
CA SER A 698 27.04 -13.59 12.16
C SER A 698 27.46 -13.28 13.58
N VAL A 699 28.75 -13.16 13.78
CA VAL A 699 29.34 -12.94 15.10
C VAL A 699 30.40 -11.84 15.05
N GLU A 700 30.56 -11.15 16.17
CA GLU A 700 31.59 -10.15 16.42
C GLU A 700 32.32 -10.46 17.71
N THR A 701 33.63 -10.57 17.66
CA THR A 701 34.49 -10.89 18.83
C THR A 701 35.02 -9.60 19.44
N THR A 702 34.78 -9.39 20.73
CA THR A 702 35.31 -8.27 21.50
C THR A 702 35.93 -8.80 22.80
N GLY A 703 37.24 -8.83 22.87
CA GLY A 703 37.99 -9.42 23.98
C GLY A 703 37.67 -10.92 24.15
N ALA A 704 37.19 -11.32 25.31
CA ALA A 704 36.81 -12.71 25.63
C ALA A 704 35.33 -13.04 25.30
N THR A 705 34.59 -12.11 24.70
CA THR A 705 33.16 -12.27 24.41
C THR A 705 32.91 -12.29 22.91
N VAL A 706 32.10 -13.25 22.45
CA VAL A 706 31.57 -13.31 21.10
C VAL A 706 30.09 -12.90 21.14
N ARG A 707 29.72 -11.89 20.39
CA ARG A 707 28.36 -11.43 20.24
C ARG A 707 27.75 -11.98 18.95
N ILE A 708 26.62 -12.62 19.02
CA ILE A 708 25.81 -12.97 17.84
C ILE A 708 25.12 -11.70 17.38
N VAL A 709 25.51 -11.20 16.19
CA VAL A 709 25.02 -9.93 15.64
C VAL A 709 23.79 -10.17 14.78
N ASP A 710 23.90 -11.07 13.83
CA ASP A 710 22.74 -11.51 13.03
C ASP A 710 22.42 -12.97 13.33
N PHE A 711 21.15 -13.21 13.53
CA PHE A 711 20.56 -14.54 13.65
C PHE A 711 19.27 -14.51 12.86
N VAL A 712 19.35 -14.95 11.61
CA VAL A 712 18.28 -14.81 10.62
C VAL A 712 17.96 -16.15 10.02
N LEU A 713 16.69 -16.54 10.05
CA LEU A 713 16.23 -17.77 9.44
C LEU A 713 14.91 -17.55 8.70
N SER A 714 14.83 -18.09 7.50
CA SER A 714 13.62 -18.08 6.69
C SER A 714 12.52 -18.91 7.34
N CYS A 715 11.26 -18.43 7.28
CA CYS A 715 10.11 -19.16 7.80
C CYS A 715 9.95 -20.57 7.18
N ARG A 716 10.51 -20.81 6.01
CA ARG A 716 10.47 -22.12 5.31
C ARG A 716 11.16 -23.27 6.04
N VAL A 717 12.10 -22.96 6.91
CA VAL A 717 12.90 -23.98 7.62
C VAL A 717 12.85 -23.83 9.14
N MET A 718 11.98 -22.96 9.64
CA MET A 718 11.74 -22.78 11.08
C MET A 718 11.14 -24.05 11.70
N GLY A 719 11.47 -24.31 12.96
CA GLY A 719 10.95 -25.46 13.72
C GLY A 719 11.58 -26.80 13.34
N ARG A 720 12.63 -26.80 12.49
CA ARG A 720 13.35 -28.02 12.08
C ARG A 720 14.71 -28.18 12.74
N LYS A 721 14.92 -27.54 13.89
CA LYS A 721 16.18 -27.54 14.63
C LYS A 721 17.37 -26.87 13.90
N VAL A 722 17.08 -26.14 12.82
CA VAL A 722 18.09 -25.33 12.13
C VAL A 722 18.51 -24.16 13.00
N GLU A 723 17.59 -23.63 13.81
CA GLU A 723 17.84 -22.57 14.80
C GLU A 723 18.94 -22.99 15.78
N ASP A 724 18.82 -24.18 16.37
CA ASP A 724 19.82 -24.73 17.29
C ASP A 724 21.18 -24.93 16.58
N THR A 725 21.15 -25.29 15.30
CA THR A 725 22.37 -25.46 14.49
C THR A 725 23.09 -24.13 14.24
N LEU A 726 22.35 -23.02 14.00
CA LEU A 726 22.97 -21.69 13.89
C LEU A 726 23.64 -21.27 15.22
N VAL A 727 23.01 -21.56 16.36
CA VAL A 727 23.61 -21.31 17.67
C VAL A 727 24.86 -22.18 17.88
N HIS A 728 24.80 -23.47 17.48
CA HIS A 728 25.94 -24.39 17.56
C HIS A 728 27.17 -23.82 16.78
N LEU A 729 26.95 -23.31 15.55
CA LEU A 729 28.01 -22.69 14.75
C LEU A 729 28.68 -21.50 15.47
N ALA A 730 27.87 -20.60 16.05
CA ALA A 730 28.37 -19.44 16.78
C ALA A 730 29.16 -19.85 18.05
N VAL A 731 28.67 -20.83 18.81
CA VAL A 731 29.35 -21.30 20.03
C VAL A 731 30.64 -22.03 19.70
N GLU A 732 30.63 -22.92 18.69
CA GLU A 732 31.86 -23.65 18.30
C GLU A 732 32.93 -22.71 17.71
N HIS A 733 32.52 -21.65 17.02
CA HIS A 733 33.45 -20.61 16.62
C HIS A 733 34.10 -19.91 17.83
N ALA A 734 33.28 -19.51 18.82
CA ALA A 734 33.77 -18.89 20.05
C ALA A 734 34.72 -19.79 20.81
N ARG A 735 34.43 -21.08 20.89
CA ARG A 735 35.29 -22.09 21.54
C ARG A 735 36.63 -22.22 20.81
N ALA A 736 36.59 -22.29 19.48
CA ALA A 736 37.83 -22.39 18.69
C ALA A 736 38.76 -21.17 18.83
N GLN A 737 38.16 -20.01 19.17
CA GLN A 737 38.91 -18.77 19.44
C GLN A 737 39.33 -18.60 20.88
N GLY A 738 38.99 -19.54 21.79
CA GLY A 738 39.29 -19.44 23.20
C GLY A 738 38.49 -18.37 23.95
N SER A 739 37.37 -17.95 23.40
CA SER A 739 36.46 -16.99 24.04
C SER A 739 35.77 -17.66 25.26
N GLN A 740 35.40 -16.83 26.23
CA GLN A 740 34.77 -17.30 27.46
C GLN A 740 33.25 -17.26 27.42
N ARG A 741 32.67 -16.39 26.59
CA ARG A 741 31.26 -16.09 26.61
C ARG A 741 30.70 -15.83 25.19
N VAL A 742 29.48 -16.34 24.97
CA VAL A 742 28.68 -15.98 23.77
C VAL A 742 27.43 -15.26 24.21
N VAL A 743 27.10 -14.13 23.59
CA VAL A 743 25.96 -13.30 23.95
C VAL A 743 25.09 -13.03 22.72
N ALA A 744 23.77 -13.08 22.88
CA ALA A 744 22.80 -12.67 21.90
C ALA A 744 21.90 -11.56 22.50
N GLU A 745 21.80 -10.42 21.80
CA GLU A 745 20.99 -9.29 22.21
C GLU A 745 19.77 -9.16 21.28
N TYR A 746 18.58 -9.35 21.84
CA TYR A 746 17.33 -9.28 21.08
C TYR A 746 16.84 -7.85 20.97
N LEU A 747 16.70 -7.36 19.73
CA LEU A 747 16.08 -6.08 19.42
C LEU A 747 14.60 -6.27 19.09
N ALA A 748 13.72 -5.91 20.01
CA ALA A 748 12.28 -6.11 19.86
C ALA A 748 11.67 -5.30 18.73
N THR A 749 10.86 -5.97 17.90
CA THR A 749 10.00 -5.34 16.88
C THR A 749 8.59 -5.95 16.97
N SER A 750 7.61 -5.32 16.30
CA SER A 750 6.25 -5.87 16.23
C SER A 750 6.16 -7.26 15.55
N LYS A 751 7.22 -7.69 14.86
CA LYS A 751 7.20 -8.84 13.94
C LYS A 751 8.12 -9.99 14.35
N ASN A 752 9.09 -9.78 15.27
CA ASN A 752 10.10 -10.78 15.59
C ASN A 752 9.90 -11.49 16.93
N LYS A 753 8.67 -11.55 17.45
CA LYS A 753 8.31 -12.36 18.64
C LYS A 753 8.75 -13.83 18.53
N PRO A 754 8.66 -14.51 17.36
CA PRO A 754 9.17 -15.87 17.23
C PRO A 754 10.66 -16.02 17.56
N CYS A 755 11.47 -15.01 17.22
CA CYS A 755 12.89 -14.97 17.59
C CYS A 755 13.08 -14.91 19.10
N LEU A 756 12.33 -14.05 19.80
CA LEU A 756 12.35 -14.00 21.27
C LEU A 756 11.96 -15.35 21.89
N SER A 757 10.86 -15.94 21.41
CA SER A 757 10.38 -17.25 21.90
C SER A 757 11.44 -18.35 21.74
N PHE A 758 12.18 -18.34 20.60
CA PHE A 758 13.31 -19.26 20.41
C PHE A 758 14.38 -19.04 21.47
N TRP A 759 14.86 -17.80 21.69
CA TRP A 759 15.92 -17.54 22.67
C TRP A 759 15.49 -17.86 24.10
N GLN A 760 14.25 -17.59 24.48
CA GLN A 760 13.67 -17.97 25.78
C GLN A 760 13.57 -19.47 25.99
N SER A 761 13.38 -20.26 24.92
CA SER A 761 13.35 -21.73 24.97
C SER A 761 14.70 -22.37 24.69
N SER A 762 15.71 -21.60 24.28
CA SER A 762 17.06 -22.07 24.06
C SER A 762 17.75 -22.41 25.39
N ARG A 763 18.93 -23.04 25.32
CA ARG A 763 19.73 -23.33 26.51
C ARG A 763 20.55 -22.14 27.01
N PHE A 764 20.48 -20.99 26.36
CA PHE A 764 21.14 -19.78 26.85
C PHE A 764 20.48 -19.27 28.11
N ALA A 765 21.29 -18.84 29.07
CA ALA A 765 20.78 -18.17 30.26
C ALA A 765 20.27 -16.77 29.92
N SER A 766 19.06 -16.44 30.36
CA SER A 766 18.52 -15.10 30.25
C SER A 766 19.10 -14.22 31.34
N GLU A 767 19.77 -13.13 30.99
CA GLU A 767 20.31 -12.16 31.96
C GLU A 767 19.31 -11.03 32.22
N ASP A 768 18.51 -10.71 31.22
CA ASP A 768 17.37 -9.80 31.26
C ASP A 768 16.36 -10.22 30.18
N ASP A 769 15.31 -9.42 29.96
CA ASP A 769 14.27 -9.70 28.95
C ASP A 769 14.78 -9.71 27.50
N LYS A 770 16.03 -9.30 27.23
CA LYS A 770 16.59 -9.08 25.89
C LYS A 770 17.97 -9.72 25.69
N THR A 771 18.70 -10.01 26.74
CA THR A 771 20.07 -10.51 26.68
C THR A 771 20.14 -11.97 27.11
N PHE A 772 20.70 -12.78 26.22
CA PHE A 772 20.89 -14.23 26.40
C PHE A 772 22.36 -14.57 26.34
N ALA A 773 22.88 -15.36 27.26
CA ALA A 773 24.29 -15.68 27.37
C ALA A 773 24.57 -17.19 27.51
N TRP A 774 25.70 -17.62 26.95
CA TRP A 774 26.22 -18.98 27.04
C TRP A 774 27.69 -19.00 27.46
N ASN A 775 28.06 -19.93 28.32
CA ASN A 775 29.44 -20.15 28.68
C ASN A 775 30.15 -20.90 27.52
N ALA A 776 31.08 -20.24 26.85
CA ALA A 776 31.76 -20.78 25.67
C ALA A 776 32.71 -21.96 25.98
N SER A 777 32.98 -22.26 27.28
CA SER A 777 33.71 -23.49 27.63
C SER A 777 32.88 -24.74 27.39
N GLU A 778 31.55 -24.60 27.37
CA GLU A 778 30.59 -25.68 27.15
C GLU A 778 30.18 -25.75 25.66
N ALA A 779 30.17 -26.96 25.10
CA ALA A 779 29.69 -27.16 23.74
C ALA A 779 28.15 -27.00 23.68
N TYR A 780 27.66 -26.24 22.72
CA TYR A 780 26.22 -26.23 22.41
C TYR A 780 25.91 -27.48 21.56
N PRO A 781 24.93 -28.33 21.92
CA PRO A 781 24.72 -29.60 21.22
C PRO A 781 24.22 -29.38 19.79
N LEU A 782 24.82 -30.13 18.86
CA LEU A 782 24.26 -30.26 17.51
C LEU A 782 23.03 -31.18 17.56
N PRO A 783 21.88 -30.79 17.00
CA PRO A 783 20.71 -31.66 16.95
C PRO A 783 20.96 -32.96 16.18
N ALA A 784 20.54 -34.10 16.73
CA ALA A 784 20.79 -35.43 16.15
C ALA A 784 20.18 -35.63 14.76
N ALA A 785 19.13 -34.89 14.42
CA ALA A 785 18.46 -34.92 13.09
C ALA A 785 19.19 -34.15 11.99
N ILE A 786 20.27 -33.43 12.33
CA ILE A 786 20.97 -32.54 11.42
C ILE A 786 22.31 -33.13 10.98
N GLN A 787 22.53 -33.21 9.67
CA GLN A 787 23.83 -33.46 9.08
C GLN A 787 24.45 -32.07 8.74
N LEU A 788 25.51 -31.69 9.47
CA LEU A 788 26.17 -30.39 9.31
C LEU A 788 27.42 -30.50 8.45
N GLU A 789 27.42 -29.80 7.33
CA GLU A 789 28.61 -29.52 6.51
C GLU A 789 29.08 -28.07 6.79
N TRP A 790 30.23 -27.92 7.44
CA TRP A 790 30.68 -26.59 7.86
C TRP A 790 32.07 -26.27 7.34
N GLN A 791 32.19 -25.18 6.58
CA GLN A 791 33.45 -24.57 6.23
C GLN A 791 33.82 -23.56 7.33
N ARG A 792 34.84 -23.90 8.11
CA ARG A 792 35.32 -23.11 9.26
C ARG A 792 36.02 -21.82 8.85
#